data_2f6d8e60ef9bff9ba570bc25c5b7487c
#
_entry.id   2f6d8e60ef9bff9ba570bc25c5b7487c
#
_cell.length_a   1.000
_cell.length_b   1.000
_cell.length_c   1.000
_cell.angle_alpha   90.00
_cell.angle_beta   90.00
_cell.angle_gamma   90.00
#
_symmetry.space_group_name_H-M   'P 1'
#
loop_
_entity.id
_entity.type
_entity.pdbx_description
1 polymer ?
#
loop_
_entity_poly.entity_id
_entity_poly.type
_entity_poly.pdbx_seq_one_letter_code
_entity_poly.pdbx_strand_id
1 'polypeptide(L)'
;MINKYRVHEVAKDFDLPSKKVVELLAKYFDDPKKHMTALEEIELDVIFETFTKEREVESFDAYFATKTEKKPEEKPAPAKKEEPAQAKAEPAKKGDKPAQAKTEGKKPEAPKAAPQQNAPKKKEKDPNAQLQRRTKGEARIVDTRASNVELDKYNERYENMSHHNNMQTDRTVNKQKLKQRSQQYRKQGMRSSRKETEAERLKRIAAERAKKPQMVITVPEEITVGGLAELLHMTAAEVIKKLFALGQMAAINDVIDYDTAEIVATELGAKCEKEVVITIEDRIIDASEDDDSDLQPRDPVVVVMGHVDHGKTSLLDAIRNTSVTSTEAGGITQHIGAYRVDLNGQKITFLDTPGHAAFTSMRARGAQATDIAILVVAADDGIMPQTVEAINHAKAAGVSIIVAINKMDRDGANPDRIMQQLTEHSLVPEEWGGDIICVPVSAKTRMNVDKLLESVLLVAEMQELKANPNRAARGIVIEARLDKGRGPIATLLVQKGTLRSGDIIVAGMSVGRVRVMKNDKGENVKEAGPSVPVEIMGLAEVPQAGDIFDSVSDEKLARELVEQRKQEAKEEQFKAVQKVTLDNLFSSLQEGELKELNIIVKADVQGSAEAVKQNLEKLSNEEVRVRVIHNGVGAVNESDIMLASASNAIIVGFNIRPDAVAKSLAERDGVEMRMYRVIYDCLEDVQAAIKGMLAPKFRDVEQGRIEVRNVITISSVGKIAGCYVTDGKVTRNSKIRVVRDGIVVAEDEISSLRRFKDDVKEVASNYECGIGLNKFSDIKEGDVFEAYIVEEYRD
;
A
#
# COMPACT_ATOMS: atom_id res chain seq x y z
N MET A 1 26.89 -16.01 -8.05
CA MET A 1 27.80 -16.38 -9.17
C MET A 1 28.08 -15.11 -9.93
N ILE A 2 29.27 -14.57 -9.86
CA ILE A 2 29.67 -13.37 -10.60
C ILE A 2 29.76 -13.76 -12.07
N ASN A 3 28.89 -13.21 -12.91
CA ASN A 3 28.98 -13.41 -14.37
C ASN A 3 30.30 -12.81 -14.87
N LYS A 4 31.27 -13.63 -15.22
CA LYS A 4 32.53 -13.17 -15.80
C LYS A 4 32.26 -12.72 -17.24
N TYR A 5 32.35 -11.43 -17.50
CA TYR A 5 32.25 -10.86 -18.85
C TYR A 5 33.43 -11.30 -19.74
N ARG A 6 33.15 -11.54 -21.03
CA ARG A 6 34.18 -11.90 -21.99
C ARG A 6 34.53 -10.72 -22.91
N VAL A 7 35.75 -10.70 -23.44
CA VAL A 7 36.22 -9.60 -24.30
C VAL A 7 35.26 -9.26 -25.45
N HIS A 8 34.62 -10.24 -26.08
CA HIS A 8 33.69 -10.00 -27.18
C HIS A 8 32.34 -9.48 -26.74
N GLU A 9 31.91 -9.76 -25.51
CA GLU A 9 30.66 -9.23 -24.91
C GLU A 9 30.81 -7.75 -24.60
N VAL A 10 31.91 -7.39 -23.93
CA VAL A 10 32.23 -5.99 -23.64
C VAL A 10 32.44 -5.18 -24.91
N ALA A 11 33.15 -5.75 -25.91
CA ALA A 11 33.33 -5.11 -27.20
C ALA A 11 31.99 -4.83 -27.91
N LYS A 12 31.01 -5.72 -27.77
CA LYS A 12 29.67 -5.56 -28.35
C LYS A 12 28.88 -4.48 -27.62
N ASP A 13 28.99 -4.38 -26.29
CA ASP A 13 28.29 -3.40 -25.48
C ASP A 13 28.78 -1.97 -25.77
N PHE A 14 30.07 -1.79 -26.08
CA PHE A 14 30.66 -0.53 -26.51
C PHE A 14 30.54 -0.25 -28.01
N ASP A 15 29.94 -1.15 -28.80
CA ASP A 15 29.88 -1.11 -30.28
C ASP A 15 31.27 -0.92 -30.93
N LEU A 16 32.26 -1.69 -30.41
CA LEU A 16 33.65 -1.67 -30.86
C LEU A 16 34.09 -3.03 -31.40
N PRO A 17 35.02 -3.09 -32.35
CA PRO A 17 35.62 -4.35 -32.76
C PRO A 17 36.46 -4.96 -31.61
N SER A 18 36.25 -6.24 -31.31
CA SER A 18 36.97 -6.96 -30.22
C SER A 18 38.51 -6.81 -30.30
N LYS A 19 39.05 -6.51 -31.49
CA LYS A 19 40.46 -6.30 -31.69
C LYS A 19 40.99 -5.05 -30.95
N LYS A 20 40.21 -3.95 -30.91
CA LYS A 20 40.55 -2.75 -30.17
C LYS A 20 40.61 -2.98 -28.66
N VAL A 21 39.69 -3.77 -28.11
CA VAL A 21 39.67 -4.14 -26.67
C VAL A 21 40.90 -5.00 -26.34
N VAL A 22 41.27 -5.94 -27.23
CA VAL A 22 42.48 -6.76 -27.06
C VAL A 22 43.74 -5.91 -27.12
N GLU A 23 43.83 -4.98 -28.06
CA GLU A 23 44.96 -4.05 -28.20
C GLU A 23 45.08 -3.11 -26.95
N LEU A 24 43.98 -2.69 -26.38
CA LEU A 24 43.97 -1.91 -25.15
C LEU A 24 44.50 -2.70 -23.98
N LEU A 25 43.98 -3.94 -23.78
CA LEU A 25 44.44 -4.82 -22.72
C LEU A 25 45.92 -5.16 -22.83
N ALA A 26 46.44 -5.43 -24.03
CA ALA A 26 47.86 -5.70 -24.27
C ALA A 26 48.78 -4.49 -23.98
N LYS A 27 48.22 -3.26 -23.84
CA LYS A 27 48.98 -2.04 -23.48
C LYS A 27 49.17 -1.90 -21.97
N TYR A 28 48.26 -2.48 -21.16
CA TYR A 28 48.23 -2.33 -19.68
C TYR A 28 48.56 -3.62 -18.97
N PHE A 29 48.40 -4.79 -19.61
CA PHE A 29 48.62 -6.12 -19.02
C PHE A 29 49.53 -6.98 -19.92
N ASP A 30 50.47 -7.68 -19.34
CA ASP A 30 51.44 -8.53 -20.07
C ASP A 30 50.86 -9.85 -20.59
N ASP A 31 49.64 -10.24 -20.15
CA ASP A 31 48.97 -11.48 -20.56
C ASP A 31 48.22 -11.33 -21.89
N PRO A 32 48.54 -12.15 -22.94
CA PRO A 32 47.87 -12.07 -24.22
C PRO A 32 46.44 -12.60 -24.15
N LYS A 33 45.45 -11.71 -24.12
CA LYS A 33 44.02 -12.05 -24.10
C LYS A 33 43.48 -12.32 -25.50
N LYS A 34 42.58 -13.31 -25.61
CA LYS A 34 41.85 -13.65 -26.86
C LYS A 34 40.41 -13.18 -26.75
N HIS A 35 39.72 -13.03 -27.88
CA HIS A 35 38.34 -12.57 -27.96
C HIS A 35 37.32 -13.34 -27.12
N MET A 36 37.61 -14.59 -26.73
CA MET A 36 36.76 -15.45 -25.88
C MET A 36 37.24 -15.54 -24.42
N THR A 37 38.30 -14.83 -24.05
CA THR A 37 38.84 -14.89 -22.69
C THR A 37 37.92 -14.11 -21.74
N ALA A 38 37.67 -14.68 -20.54
CA ALA A 38 36.94 -13.99 -19.47
C ALA A 38 37.85 -12.93 -18.87
N LEU A 39 37.30 -11.76 -18.62
CA LEU A 39 37.97 -10.61 -18.04
C LEU A 39 37.87 -10.64 -16.51
N GLU A 40 38.91 -10.10 -15.86
CA GLU A 40 38.92 -9.85 -14.41
C GLU A 40 38.41 -8.45 -14.12
N GLU A 41 38.02 -8.18 -12.88
CA GLU A 41 37.38 -6.91 -12.46
C GLU A 41 38.30 -5.71 -12.76
N ILE A 42 39.59 -5.84 -12.51
CA ILE A 42 40.60 -4.79 -12.78
C ILE A 42 40.74 -4.50 -14.29
N GLU A 43 40.60 -5.53 -15.13
CA GLU A 43 40.67 -5.42 -16.57
C GLU A 43 39.43 -4.73 -17.16
N LEU A 44 38.27 -5.00 -16.56
CA LEU A 44 37.00 -4.35 -16.89
C LEU A 44 37.07 -2.85 -16.53
N ASP A 45 37.57 -2.50 -15.35
CA ASP A 45 37.70 -1.10 -14.93
C ASP A 45 38.56 -0.28 -15.87
N VAL A 46 39.69 -0.82 -16.33
CA VAL A 46 40.57 -0.14 -17.30
C VAL A 46 39.85 0.05 -18.64
N ILE A 47 39.10 -0.94 -19.11
CA ILE A 47 38.31 -0.86 -20.35
C ILE A 47 37.23 0.23 -20.23
N PHE A 48 36.48 0.20 -19.12
CA PHE A 48 35.41 1.17 -18.87
C PHE A 48 35.96 2.60 -18.75
N GLU A 49 37.02 2.81 -17.96
CA GLU A 49 37.61 4.13 -17.80
C GLU A 49 38.15 4.71 -19.11
N THR A 50 38.82 3.88 -19.93
CA THR A 50 39.43 4.36 -21.17
C THR A 50 38.39 4.69 -22.25
N PHE A 51 37.42 3.80 -22.47
CA PHE A 51 36.40 4.01 -23.51
C PHE A 51 35.31 4.98 -23.13
N THR A 52 35.01 5.18 -21.81
CA THR A 52 34.11 6.24 -21.37
C THR A 52 34.77 7.61 -21.54
N LYS A 53 36.07 7.77 -21.22
CA LYS A 53 36.81 9.00 -21.44
C LYS A 53 36.96 9.35 -22.94
N GLU A 54 37.14 8.35 -23.80
CA GLU A 54 37.19 8.57 -25.27
C GLU A 54 35.85 9.00 -25.87
N ARG A 55 34.72 8.73 -25.17
CA ARG A 55 33.35 9.04 -25.60
C ARG A 55 32.64 10.07 -24.71
N GLU A 56 33.40 10.82 -23.93
CA GLU A 56 32.87 11.91 -23.10
C GLU A 56 32.27 13.00 -24.02
N VAL A 57 31.00 13.32 -23.87
CA VAL A 57 30.24 14.31 -24.64
C VAL A 57 29.84 15.44 -23.71
N GLU A 58 30.07 16.66 -24.10
CA GLU A 58 29.72 17.88 -23.35
C GLU A 58 28.20 18.05 -23.14
N SER A 59 27.34 17.42 -23.98
CA SER A 59 25.89 17.42 -23.80
C SER A 59 25.24 16.18 -24.44
N PHE A 60 24.15 15.68 -23.83
CA PHE A 60 23.37 14.53 -24.29
C PHE A 60 22.35 14.85 -25.40
N ASP A 61 22.22 16.11 -25.81
CA ASP A 61 21.20 16.54 -26.77
C ASP A 61 21.36 15.87 -28.16
N ALA A 62 22.58 15.60 -28.57
CA ALA A 62 22.88 14.89 -29.82
C ALA A 62 22.46 13.39 -29.75
N TYR A 63 22.51 12.78 -28.58
CA TYR A 63 22.11 11.38 -28.36
C TYR A 63 20.59 11.22 -28.42
N PHE A 64 19.84 12.16 -27.86
CA PHE A 64 18.38 12.12 -27.88
C PHE A 64 17.80 12.48 -29.27
N ALA A 65 18.46 13.31 -30.05
CA ALA A 65 18.06 13.63 -31.42
C ALA A 65 18.16 12.43 -32.39
N THR A 66 19.11 11.51 -32.17
CA THR A 66 19.28 10.30 -32.99
C THR A 66 18.36 9.14 -32.63
N LYS A 67 17.71 9.15 -31.45
CA LYS A 67 16.89 8.05 -30.98
C LYS A 67 15.45 8.08 -31.50
N THR A 68 15.03 9.18 -32.16
CA THR A 68 13.67 9.33 -32.70
C THR A 68 13.49 8.66 -34.08
N GLU A 69 14.53 8.15 -34.72
CA GLU A 69 14.47 7.64 -36.12
C GLU A 69 14.75 6.14 -36.32
N LYS A 70 14.93 5.32 -35.26
CA LYS A 70 15.14 3.88 -35.46
C LYS A 70 14.04 3.05 -34.80
N LYS A 71 12.99 2.76 -35.59
CA LYS A 71 12.08 1.62 -35.37
C LYS A 71 12.86 0.29 -35.52
N PRO A 72 12.70 -0.71 -34.65
CA PRO A 72 13.47 -1.96 -34.80
C PRO A 72 13.00 -2.75 -36.01
N GLU A 73 13.94 -3.08 -36.91
CA GLU A 73 13.76 -4.10 -37.95
C GLU A 73 13.76 -5.49 -37.29
N GLU A 74 12.66 -6.21 -37.42
CA GLU A 74 12.60 -7.65 -37.15
C GLU A 74 13.58 -8.41 -38.06
N LYS A 75 14.55 -9.08 -37.47
CA LYS A 75 15.40 -10.04 -38.18
C LYS A 75 14.63 -11.36 -38.36
N PRO A 76 14.60 -11.94 -39.57
CA PRO A 76 13.95 -13.21 -39.81
C PRO A 76 14.74 -14.37 -39.17
N ALA A 77 13.99 -15.31 -38.57
CA ALA A 77 14.52 -16.54 -37.98
C ALA A 77 15.20 -17.43 -39.02
N PRO A 78 16.32 -18.13 -38.70
CA PRO A 78 16.99 -19.02 -39.63
C PRO A 78 16.20 -20.32 -39.87
N ALA A 79 16.08 -20.65 -41.15
CA ALA A 79 15.44 -21.86 -41.66
C ALA A 79 16.11 -23.15 -41.13
N LYS A 80 15.29 -24.08 -40.64
CA LYS A 80 15.69 -25.45 -40.35
C LYS A 80 15.96 -26.19 -41.65
N LYS A 81 17.16 -26.72 -41.80
CA LYS A 81 17.52 -27.70 -42.84
C LYS A 81 16.90 -29.05 -42.47
N GLU A 82 16.16 -29.60 -43.38
CA GLU A 82 15.74 -31.01 -43.41
C GLU A 82 16.94 -31.90 -43.77
N GLU A 83 17.08 -33.02 -43.08
CA GLU A 83 17.76 -34.19 -43.59
C GLU A 83 16.94 -35.47 -43.26
N PRO A 84 17.06 -36.54 -44.10
CA PRO A 84 15.91 -37.39 -44.41
C PRO A 84 15.82 -38.70 -43.59
N ALA A 85 14.59 -39.26 -43.68
CA ALA A 85 14.14 -40.50 -43.08
C ALA A 85 14.94 -41.73 -43.42
N GLN A 86 15.11 -42.62 -42.46
CA GLN A 86 15.22 -44.06 -42.72
C GLN A 86 14.34 -44.88 -41.77
N ALA A 87 13.50 -45.69 -42.42
CA ALA A 87 12.54 -46.62 -41.87
C ALA A 87 13.21 -47.84 -41.21
N LYS A 88 12.55 -48.42 -40.18
CA LYS A 88 12.37 -49.86 -39.99
C LYS A 88 11.44 -50.14 -38.83
N ALA A 89 10.21 -50.56 -39.17
CA ALA A 89 9.68 -51.92 -39.01
C ALA A 89 9.28 -52.33 -37.57
N GLU A 90 7.99 -52.56 -37.46
CA GLU A 90 7.21 -53.25 -36.44
C GLU A 90 7.75 -54.67 -36.08
N PRO A 91 7.20 -55.36 -35.01
CA PRO A 91 5.82 -55.86 -35.05
C PRO A 91 5.07 -55.94 -33.69
N ALA A 92 3.79 -55.99 -33.92
CA ALA A 92 2.59 -56.28 -33.15
C ALA A 92 2.63 -57.42 -32.08
N LYS A 93 1.66 -57.32 -31.13
CA LYS A 93 0.64 -58.33 -30.74
C LYS A 93 -0.22 -57.81 -29.60
N LYS A 94 -1.56 -57.67 -29.85
CA LYS A 94 -2.71 -58.50 -29.48
C LYS A 94 -3.00 -58.53 -27.97
N GLY A 95 -4.12 -58.13 -27.57
CA GLY A 95 -5.50 -58.56 -27.50
C GLY A 95 -6.00 -58.24 -26.11
N ASP A 96 -7.22 -57.98 -25.68
CA ASP A 96 -8.48 -58.48 -26.07
C ASP A 96 -9.59 -57.58 -25.44
N LYS A 97 -10.72 -57.48 -26.17
CA LYS A 97 -12.03 -57.08 -25.63
C LYS A 97 -12.72 -58.35 -25.09
N PRO A 98 -13.81 -58.34 -24.28
CA PRO A 98 -15.12 -57.88 -24.73
C PRO A 98 -16.12 -57.32 -23.66
N ALA A 99 -17.09 -56.66 -24.19
CA ALA A 99 -18.55 -56.82 -24.21
C ALA A 99 -19.42 -56.28 -23.07
N GLN A 100 -20.25 -55.33 -23.41
CA GLN A 100 -21.72 -55.37 -23.57
C GLN A 100 -22.59 -55.37 -22.29
N ALA A 101 -23.52 -54.37 -22.21
CA ALA A 101 -24.95 -54.42 -22.37
C ALA A 101 -25.54 -53.04 -22.08
N LYS A 102 -26.21 -52.36 -23.03
CA LYS A 102 -27.62 -52.23 -23.35
C LYS A 102 -28.53 -51.89 -22.15
N THR A 103 -29.26 -50.75 -22.23
CA THR A 103 -30.67 -50.54 -22.69
C THR A 103 -30.99 -49.07 -22.57
N GLU A 104 -31.47 -48.49 -23.72
CA GLU A 104 -32.83 -47.99 -24.05
C GLU A 104 -33.37 -46.93 -23.02
N GLY A 105 -33.88 -45.80 -23.40
CA GLY A 105 -34.54 -45.35 -24.57
C GLY A 105 -35.24 -43.99 -24.36
N LYS A 106 -35.56 -43.38 -25.46
CA LYS A 106 -36.62 -42.42 -25.77
C LYS A 106 -36.26 -40.93 -25.81
N LYS A 107 -36.17 -40.50 -27.07
CA LYS A 107 -36.64 -39.22 -27.63
C LYS A 107 -38.18 -39.14 -27.60
N PRO A 108 -38.84 -37.97 -27.62
CA PRO A 108 -39.26 -37.37 -28.87
C PRO A 108 -39.18 -35.83 -28.92
N GLU A 109 -38.90 -35.39 -30.11
CA GLU A 109 -39.75 -34.66 -31.13
C GLU A 109 -39.85 -33.13 -31.00
N ALA A 110 -39.44 -32.49 -32.09
CA ALA A 110 -39.73 -31.11 -32.50
C ALA A 110 -41.09 -31.06 -33.25
N PRO A 111 -41.69 -29.88 -33.42
CA PRO A 111 -42.14 -29.47 -34.75
C PRO A 111 -41.74 -28.04 -35.13
N LYS A 112 -41.20 -27.85 -36.37
CA LYS A 112 -41.78 -27.35 -37.64
C LYS A 112 -42.78 -26.19 -37.43
N ALA A 113 -42.71 -25.07 -38.12
CA ALA A 113 -42.48 -24.74 -39.54
C ALA A 113 -42.50 -23.22 -39.73
N ALA A 114 -41.84 -22.76 -40.79
CA ALA A 114 -41.94 -21.42 -41.38
C ALA A 114 -43.29 -21.16 -42.06
N PRO A 115 -43.58 -19.91 -42.49
CA PRO A 115 -43.43 -19.68 -43.91
C PRO A 115 -42.88 -18.29 -44.34
N GLN A 116 -42.38 -18.30 -45.57
CA GLN A 116 -41.90 -17.27 -46.46
C GLN A 116 -42.93 -16.20 -46.84
N GLN A 117 -42.43 -15.10 -47.29
CA GLN A 117 -42.76 -14.23 -48.45
C GLN A 117 -42.65 -12.76 -48.04
N ASN A 118 -42.11 -11.80 -48.74
CA ASN A 118 -41.92 -11.51 -50.15
C ASN A 118 -40.94 -10.37 -50.31
N ALA A 119 -40.11 -10.41 -51.33
CA ALA A 119 -39.42 -9.23 -51.85
C ALA A 119 -40.38 -8.44 -52.79
N PRO A 120 -40.21 -7.10 -52.93
CA PRO A 120 -40.10 -6.58 -54.28
C PRO A 120 -39.09 -5.42 -54.48
N LYS A 121 -38.42 -5.50 -55.65
CA LYS A 121 -38.10 -4.49 -56.66
C LYS A 121 -37.19 -3.27 -56.31
N LYS A 122 -36.11 -3.27 -57.05
CA LYS A 122 -35.20 -2.18 -57.41
C LYS A 122 -35.94 -0.88 -57.73
N LYS A 123 -35.40 0.24 -57.20
CA LYS A 123 -35.47 1.56 -57.80
C LYS A 123 -34.09 2.21 -57.75
N GLU A 124 -33.86 3.02 -58.82
CA GLU A 124 -32.67 3.60 -59.35
C GLU A 124 -31.86 4.51 -58.36
N LYS A 125 -30.57 4.55 -58.58
CA LYS A 125 -29.57 5.29 -57.86
C LYS A 125 -29.59 6.76 -58.24
N ASP A 126 -29.64 7.63 -57.24
CA ASP A 126 -29.41 9.05 -57.35
C ASP A 126 -27.90 9.34 -57.02
N PRO A 127 -27.13 10.03 -57.83
CA PRO A 127 -25.67 10.10 -57.71
C PRO A 127 -25.15 10.99 -56.56
N ASN A 128 -26.02 11.66 -55.80
CA ASN A 128 -25.61 12.67 -54.83
C ASN A 128 -25.73 12.23 -53.38
N ALA A 129 -26.03 10.97 -53.10
CA ALA A 129 -26.21 10.43 -51.73
C ALA A 129 -24.96 9.73 -51.14
N GLN A 130 -23.77 9.86 -51.72
CA GLN A 130 -22.59 9.11 -51.27
C GLN A 130 -21.69 9.86 -50.29
N LEU A 131 -22.09 11.02 -49.77
CA LEU A 131 -21.20 11.81 -48.89
C LEU A 131 -21.54 11.81 -47.39
N GLN A 132 -22.47 11.02 -46.92
CA GLN A 132 -22.85 10.98 -45.51
C GLN A 132 -23.08 9.59 -44.94
N ARG A 133 -22.11 8.68 -45.00
CA ARG A 133 -22.05 7.51 -44.07
C ARG A 133 -20.61 7.07 -43.92
N ARG A 134 -19.88 7.72 -42.99
CA ARG A 134 -18.69 7.13 -42.40
C ARG A 134 -19.10 6.28 -41.20
N THR A 135 -19.19 4.98 -41.41
CA THR A 135 -19.19 4.03 -40.29
C THR A 135 -17.80 3.92 -39.72
N LYS A 136 -17.69 4.13 -38.41
CA LYS A 136 -16.48 3.84 -37.61
C LYS A 136 -16.25 2.33 -37.66
N GLY A 137 -15.01 1.93 -38.03
CA GLY A 137 -14.47 0.64 -37.63
C GLY A 137 -14.09 -0.34 -38.72
N GLU A 138 -13.38 0.09 -39.78
CA GLU A 138 -12.58 -0.86 -40.60
C GLU A 138 -11.21 -0.23 -40.86
N ALA A 139 -10.18 -0.83 -40.28
CA ALA A 139 -8.82 -0.50 -40.61
C ALA A 139 -8.54 -0.89 -42.07
N ARG A 140 -8.38 0.09 -42.94
CA ARG A 140 -7.94 -0.11 -44.31
C ARG A 140 -6.43 -0.30 -44.30
N ILE A 141 -5.99 -1.52 -44.52
CA ILE A 141 -4.57 -1.82 -44.81
C ILE A 141 -4.32 -1.29 -46.20
N VAL A 142 -3.55 -0.20 -46.29
CA VAL A 142 -3.04 0.32 -47.55
C VAL A 142 -1.68 -0.32 -47.77
N ASP A 143 -1.56 -1.17 -48.78
CA ASP A 143 -0.29 -1.77 -49.21
C ASP A 143 0.56 -0.69 -49.92
N THR A 144 1.56 -0.18 -49.23
CA THR A 144 2.46 0.89 -49.72
C THR A 144 3.62 0.36 -50.53
N ARG A 145 3.64 -0.93 -50.92
CA ARG A 145 4.76 -1.52 -51.69
C ARG A 145 4.79 -1.17 -53.18
N ALA A 146 3.73 -0.53 -53.69
CA ALA A 146 3.62 -0.20 -55.13
C ALA A 146 3.45 1.27 -55.46
N SER A 147 3.56 2.21 -54.52
CA SER A 147 3.50 3.65 -54.82
C SER A 147 4.74 4.38 -54.27
N ASN A 148 5.62 4.81 -55.18
CA ASN A 148 6.64 5.78 -54.84
C ASN A 148 5.93 7.10 -54.51
N VAL A 149 5.85 7.43 -53.23
CA VAL A 149 5.39 8.75 -52.77
C VAL A 149 6.60 9.67 -52.79
N GLU A 150 6.65 10.57 -53.77
CA GLU A 150 7.64 11.67 -53.83
C GLU A 150 7.30 12.63 -52.65
N LEU A 151 7.90 12.43 -51.50
CA LEU A 151 7.77 13.29 -50.30
C LEU A 151 8.35 14.68 -50.54
N ASP A 152 9.33 14.82 -51.45
CA ASP A 152 10.02 16.07 -51.74
C ASP A 152 9.09 17.12 -52.38
N LYS A 153 8.07 16.73 -53.13
CA LYS A 153 7.07 17.66 -53.68
C LYS A 153 6.12 18.29 -52.66
N TYR A 154 5.97 17.66 -51.50
CA TYR A 154 5.12 18.20 -50.43
C TYR A 154 5.86 19.17 -49.52
N ASN A 155 7.16 18.97 -49.28
CA ASN A 155 8.00 19.90 -48.50
C ASN A 155 8.26 21.21 -49.25
N GLU A 156 8.59 21.16 -50.57
CA GLU A 156 8.79 22.39 -51.37
C GLU A 156 7.52 23.27 -51.47
N ARG A 157 6.33 22.72 -51.45
CA ARG A 157 5.09 23.50 -51.45
C ARG A 157 4.82 24.22 -50.15
N TYR A 158 5.18 23.62 -49.01
CA TYR A 158 5.01 24.25 -47.68
C TYR A 158 6.08 25.32 -47.41
N GLU A 159 7.31 25.07 -47.76
CA GLU A 159 8.38 26.07 -47.62
C GLU A 159 8.18 27.27 -48.58
N ASN A 160 7.70 27.07 -49.78
CA ASN A 160 7.40 28.14 -50.71
C ASN A 160 6.15 28.96 -50.32
N MET A 161 5.18 28.38 -49.53
CA MET A 161 4.03 29.15 -49.03
C MET A 161 4.35 29.95 -47.78
N SER A 162 5.32 29.57 -46.95
CA SER A 162 5.62 30.31 -45.72
C SER A 162 6.67 31.42 -45.89
N HIS A 163 7.51 31.36 -46.90
CA HIS A 163 8.63 32.30 -47.05
C HIS A 163 8.50 33.38 -48.12
N HIS A 164 7.55 33.30 -49.05
CA HIS A 164 7.58 34.25 -50.17
C HIS A 164 6.55 35.38 -50.16
N ASN A 165 5.53 35.37 -49.32
CA ASN A 165 4.50 36.44 -49.34
C ASN A 165 4.56 37.48 -48.21
N ASN A 166 5.33 37.29 -47.15
CA ASN A 166 5.34 38.26 -46.03
C ASN A 166 6.62 39.10 -45.93
N MET A 167 7.71 38.77 -46.64
CA MET A 167 8.94 39.55 -46.53
C MET A 167 9.14 40.64 -47.58
N GLN A 168 8.42 40.61 -48.71
CA GLN A 168 8.58 41.66 -49.73
C GLN A 168 7.67 42.89 -49.53
N THR A 169 6.52 42.74 -48.86
CA THR A 169 5.63 43.88 -48.59
C THR A 169 6.06 44.73 -47.41
N ASP A 170 6.70 44.12 -46.39
CA ASP A 170 7.11 44.87 -45.19
C ASP A 170 8.41 45.67 -45.40
N ARG A 171 9.34 45.23 -46.28
CA ARG A 171 10.57 45.96 -46.53
C ARG A 171 10.35 47.23 -47.37
N THR A 172 9.38 47.26 -48.24
CA THR A 172 9.09 48.46 -49.08
C THR A 172 8.32 49.53 -48.32
N VAL A 173 7.36 49.11 -47.44
CA VAL A 173 6.57 50.09 -46.65
C VAL A 173 7.43 50.69 -45.54
N ASN A 174 8.31 49.92 -44.88
CA ASN A 174 9.21 50.48 -43.87
C ASN A 174 10.31 51.37 -44.44
N LYS A 175 10.79 51.17 -45.68
CA LYS A 175 11.74 52.08 -46.30
C LYS A 175 11.11 53.40 -46.71
N GLN A 176 9.83 53.42 -47.12
CA GLN A 176 9.12 54.68 -47.45
C GLN A 176 8.77 55.47 -46.19
N LYS A 177 8.33 54.80 -45.09
CA LYS A 177 8.08 55.47 -43.81
C LYS A 177 9.33 56.07 -43.18
N LEU A 178 10.46 55.41 -43.30
CA LEU A 178 11.77 55.92 -42.80
C LEU A 178 12.26 57.14 -43.62
N LYS A 179 12.06 57.17 -44.96
CA LYS A 179 12.44 58.32 -45.76
C LYS A 179 11.52 59.52 -45.47
N GLN A 180 10.23 59.34 -45.25
CA GLN A 180 9.33 60.47 -44.90
C GLN A 180 9.62 61.01 -43.50
N ARG A 181 9.96 60.16 -42.52
CA ARG A 181 10.33 60.62 -41.16
C ARG A 181 11.66 61.39 -41.15
N SER A 182 12.62 61.02 -41.97
CA SER A 182 13.92 61.71 -42.03
C SER A 182 13.83 63.09 -42.67
N GLN A 183 12.87 63.33 -43.59
CA GLN A 183 12.65 64.66 -44.17
C GLN A 183 11.90 65.62 -43.25
N GLN A 184 10.99 65.10 -42.40
CA GLN A 184 10.34 65.93 -41.40
C GLN A 184 11.26 66.33 -40.21
N TYR A 185 12.20 65.49 -39.85
CA TYR A 185 13.17 65.84 -38.81
C TYR A 185 14.26 66.86 -39.24
N ARG A 186 14.50 66.98 -40.52
CA ARG A 186 15.48 67.99 -41.03
C ARG A 186 14.91 69.41 -41.12
N LYS A 187 13.59 69.61 -41.04
CA LYS A 187 12.97 70.91 -41.06
C LYS A 187 12.63 71.54 -39.72
N GLN A 188 12.80 70.77 -38.57
CA GLN A 188 12.54 71.28 -37.24
C GLN A 188 13.78 71.50 -36.38
N GLY A 189 14.96 71.38 -36.93
CA GLY A 189 16.24 71.43 -36.23
C GLY A 189 16.88 72.77 -36.07
N MET A 190 16.12 73.86 -35.83
CA MET A 190 16.68 75.13 -35.36
C MET A 190 15.74 75.81 -34.38
N ARG A 191 15.65 75.28 -33.17
CA ARG A 191 15.25 76.02 -31.97
C ARG A 191 16.14 75.53 -30.83
N SER A 192 16.80 76.46 -30.17
CA SER A 192 17.81 76.34 -29.12
C SER A 192 17.47 75.28 -28.05
N SER A 193 18.34 74.35 -27.88
CA SER A 193 18.35 73.36 -26.75
C SER A 193 18.53 74.12 -25.44
N ARG A 194 17.46 74.35 -24.71
CA ARG A 194 17.52 74.55 -23.25
C ARG A 194 17.98 73.24 -22.70
N LYS A 195 19.15 73.18 -22.04
CA LYS A 195 19.61 71.96 -21.34
C LYS A 195 18.55 71.57 -20.30
N GLU A 196 17.88 70.44 -20.52
CA GLU A 196 16.99 69.84 -19.54
C GLU A 196 17.78 69.64 -18.21
N THR A 197 17.28 70.18 -17.12
CA THR A 197 17.86 69.95 -15.78
C THR A 197 17.75 68.48 -15.41
N GLU A 198 18.67 67.94 -14.66
CA GLU A 198 18.69 66.54 -14.22
C GLU A 198 17.36 66.14 -13.48
N ALA A 199 16.76 67.13 -12.76
CA ALA A 199 15.47 66.97 -12.12
C ALA A 199 14.30 66.81 -13.12
N GLU A 200 14.34 67.47 -14.29
CA GLU A 200 13.31 67.32 -15.36
C GLU A 200 13.47 66.00 -16.10
N ARG A 201 14.71 65.53 -16.28
CA ARG A 201 15.02 64.24 -16.87
C ARG A 201 14.55 63.09 -15.95
N LEU A 202 14.77 63.20 -14.64
CA LEU A 202 14.30 62.22 -13.62
C LEU A 202 12.77 62.21 -13.55
N LYS A 203 12.10 63.37 -13.57
CA LYS A 203 10.62 63.45 -13.61
C LYS A 203 10.03 62.88 -14.90
N ARG A 204 10.70 63.02 -16.06
CA ARG A 204 10.28 62.43 -17.32
C ARG A 204 10.45 60.92 -17.30
N ILE A 205 11.58 60.40 -16.79
CA ILE A 205 11.81 58.97 -16.62
C ILE A 205 10.80 58.36 -15.60
N ALA A 206 10.51 59.07 -14.52
CA ALA A 206 9.49 58.61 -13.54
C ALA A 206 8.08 58.64 -14.15
N ALA A 207 7.72 59.68 -14.95
CA ALA A 207 6.44 59.76 -15.65
C ALA A 207 6.32 58.75 -16.82
N GLU A 208 7.40 58.36 -17.47
CA GLU A 208 7.44 57.27 -18.45
C GLU A 208 7.35 55.89 -17.80
N ARG A 209 7.97 55.71 -16.62
CA ARG A 209 7.80 54.50 -15.79
C ARG A 209 6.35 54.37 -15.26
N ALA A 210 5.72 55.46 -14.81
CA ALA A 210 4.31 55.47 -14.35
C ALA A 210 3.28 55.25 -15.49
N LYS A 211 3.68 55.44 -16.75
CA LYS A 211 2.81 55.21 -17.94
C LYS A 211 2.95 53.83 -18.56
N LYS A 212 3.95 53.02 -18.15
CA LYS A 212 3.99 51.61 -18.56
C LYS A 212 2.89 50.86 -17.86
N PRO A 213 2.02 50.11 -18.56
CA PRO A 213 1.07 49.21 -17.88
C PRO A 213 1.88 48.27 -17.00
N GLN A 214 1.46 48.15 -15.75
CA GLN A 214 2.05 47.16 -14.82
C GLN A 214 1.90 45.78 -15.47
N MET A 215 2.98 45.07 -15.58
CA MET A 215 2.98 43.68 -16.10
C MET A 215 2.37 42.83 -15.02
N VAL A 216 1.30 42.13 -15.32
CA VAL A 216 0.68 41.16 -14.42
C VAL A 216 1.24 39.79 -14.85
N ILE A 217 1.85 39.08 -13.94
CA ILE A 217 2.38 37.72 -14.14
C ILE A 217 1.66 36.76 -13.21
N THR A 218 1.33 35.58 -13.71
CA THR A 218 0.80 34.48 -12.90
C THR A 218 1.97 33.60 -12.48
N VAL A 219 2.11 33.37 -11.18
CA VAL A 219 3.23 32.62 -10.59
C VAL A 219 2.65 31.44 -9.80
N PRO A 220 3.14 30.20 -10.02
CA PRO A 220 2.77 29.04 -9.21
C PRO A 220 3.31 29.14 -7.78
N GLU A 221 2.92 28.22 -6.88
CA GLU A 221 3.38 28.19 -5.48
C GLU A 221 4.89 28.04 -5.35
N GLU A 222 5.49 27.25 -6.23
CA GLU A 222 6.92 27.04 -6.34
C GLU A 222 7.37 27.30 -7.78
N ILE A 223 8.37 28.13 -7.97
CA ILE A 223 8.93 28.46 -9.30
C ILE A 223 10.44 28.47 -9.27
N THR A 224 11.08 28.03 -10.35
CA THR A 224 12.54 28.16 -10.48
C THR A 224 12.91 29.62 -10.78
N VAL A 225 14.08 30.03 -10.33
CA VAL A 225 14.63 31.37 -10.63
C VAL A 225 14.68 31.64 -12.13
N GLY A 226 14.99 30.61 -12.94
CA GLY A 226 14.94 30.69 -14.40
C GLY A 226 13.53 30.91 -14.94
N GLY A 227 12.53 30.18 -14.43
CA GLY A 227 11.12 30.32 -14.79
C GLY A 227 10.56 31.69 -14.43
N LEU A 228 10.90 32.23 -13.24
CA LEU A 228 10.51 33.60 -12.87
C LEU A 228 11.12 34.66 -13.79
N ALA A 229 12.38 34.47 -14.22
CA ALA A 229 13.04 35.37 -15.16
C ALA A 229 12.37 35.34 -16.55
N GLU A 230 11.91 34.17 -16.99
CA GLU A 230 11.19 33.98 -18.25
C GLU A 230 9.81 34.68 -18.23
N LEU A 231 9.05 34.52 -17.14
CA LEU A 231 7.76 35.20 -16.93
C LEU A 231 7.90 36.72 -16.87
N LEU A 232 8.96 37.23 -16.26
CA LEU A 232 9.30 38.67 -16.20
C LEU A 232 9.89 39.21 -17.50
N HIS A 233 10.20 38.35 -18.49
CA HIS A 233 10.93 38.70 -19.73
C HIS A 233 12.28 39.41 -19.46
N MET A 234 12.97 38.94 -18.39
CA MET A 234 14.26 39.52 -17.96
C MET A 234 15.34 38.42 -17.92
N THR A 235 16.59 38.79 -17.70
CA THR A 235 17.68 37.82 -17.58
C THR A 235 17.69 37.21 -16.18
N ALA A 236 17.95 35.90 -16.05
CA ALA A 236 18.07 35.22 -14.74
C ALA A 236 19.09 35.90 -13.81
N ALA A 237 20.16 36.50 -14.38
CA ALA A 237 21.15 37.26 -13.64
C ALA A 237 20.59 38.49 -12.92
N GLU A 238 19.57 39.16 -13.48
CA GLU A 238 18.91 40.28 -12.82
C GLU A 238 18.04 39.84 -11.64
N VAL A 239 17.35 38.70 -11.79
CA VAL A 239 16.55 38.08 -10.72
C VAL A 239 17.45 37.60 -9.58
N ILE A 240 18.54 36.87 -9.88
CA ILE A 240 19.55 36.43 -8.91
C ILE A 240 20.16 37.61 -8.16
N LYS A 241 20.46 38.70 -8.84
CA LYS A 241 21.02 39.93 -8.23
C LYS A 241 20.03 40.54 -7.21
N LYS A 242 18.73 40.45 -7.49
CA LYS A 242 17.69 40.90 -6.56
C LYS A 242 17.52 39.95 -5.38
N LEU A 243 17.50 38.65 -5.59
CA LEU A 243 17.50 37.64 -4.53
C LEU A 243 18.71 37.80 -3.60
N PHE A 244 19.87 38.03 -4.18
CA PHE A 244 21.08 38.31 -3.40
C PHE A 244 20.97 39.61 -2.55
N ALA A 245 20.33 40.65 -3.06
CA ALA A 245 20.06 41.87 -2.30
C ALA A 245 19.07 41.64 -1.14
N LEU A 246 18.18 40.65 -1.25
CA LEU A 246 17.25 40.20 -0.21
C LEU A 246 17.89 39.20 0.78
N GLY A 247 19.16 38.81 0.54
CA GLY A 247 19.90 37.92 1.42
C GLY A 247 19.78 36.42 1.06
N GLN A 248 19.11 36.09 -0.04
CA GLN A 248 19.02 34.70 -0.52
C GLN A 248 20.00 34.43 -1.65
N MET A 249 20.82 33.38 -1.50
CA MET A 249 21.68 32.88 -2.56
C MET A 249 20.94 31.77 -3.30
N ALA A 250 20.59 32.00 -4.56
CA ALA A 250 19.90 31.02 -5.41
C ALA A 250 20.59 30.92 -6.75
N ALA A 251 20.71 29.69 -7.28
CA ALA A 251 21.15 29.39 -8.64
C ALA A 251 19.96 29.47 -9.62
N ILE A 252 20.22 29.33 -10.92
CA ILE A 252 19.18 29.43 -11.96
C ILE A 252 18.10 28.35 -11.82
N ASN A 253 18.50 27.16 -11.37
CA ASN A 253 17.62 25.98 -11.24
C ASN A 253 17.03 25.82 -9.83
N ASP A 254 17.37 26.71 -8.90
CA ASP A 254 16.82 26.63 -7.53
C ASP A 254 15.36 27.08 -7.56
N VAL A 255 14.58 26.40 -6.72
CA VAL A 255 13.15 26.69 -6.55
C VAL A 255 12.99 27.73 -5.46
N ILE A 256 12.15 28.72 -5.71
CA ILE A 256 11.78 29.79 -4.77
C ILE A 256 10.26 29.76 -4.56
N ASP A 257 9.87 30.11 -3.32
CA ASP A 257 8.47 30.20 -2.90
C ASP A 257 7.77 31.40 -3.56
N TYR A 258 6.44 31.31 -3.64
CA TYR A 258 5.59 32.38 -4.18
C TYR A 258 5.85 33.75 -3.51
N ASP A 259 5.97 33.78 -2.17
CA ASP A 259 6.17 35.03 -1.41
C ASP A 259 7.49 35.70 -1.80
N THR A 260 8.55 34.92 -1.96
CA THR A 260 9.84 35.42 -2.42
C THR A 260 9.78 35.91 -3.87
N ALA A 261 9.09 35.15 -4.72
CA ALA A 261 8.85 35.51 -6.13
C ALA A 261 8.03 36.79 -6.26
N GLU A 262 7.00 37.00 -5.42
CA GLU A 262 6.17 38.20 -5.39
C GLU A 262 6.96 39.43 -4.98
N ILE A 263 7.81 39.33 -3.94
CA ILE A 263 8.67 40.41 -3.47
C ILE A 263 9.62 40.84 -4.60
N VAL A 264 10.30 39.86 -5.24
CA VAL A 264 11.25 40.13 -6.32
C VAL A 264 10.55 40.74 -7.55
N ALA A 265 9.40 40.21 -7.93
CA ALA A 265 8.63 40.73 -9.08
C ALA A 265 8.06 42.12 -8.80
N THR A 266 7.60 42.40 -7.59
CA THR A 266 7.13 43.73 -7.19
C THR A 266 8.27 44.76 -7.24
N GLU A 267 9.47 44.40 -6.78
CA GLU A 267 10.66 45.26 -6.89
C GLU A 267 11.07 45.50 -8.36
N LEU A 268 10.82 44.57 -9.26
CA LEU A 268 11.08 44.66 -10.68
C LEU A 268 9.92 45.38 -11.44
N GLY A 269 8.80 45.69 -10.74
CA GLY A 269 7.70 46.53 -11.27
C GLY A 269 6.59 45.69 -11.93
N ALA A 270 6.52 44.38 -11.68
CA ALA A 270 5.42 43.50 -12.06
C ALA A 270 4.47 43.27 -10.88
N LYS A 271 3.21 43.01 -11.16
CA LYS A 271 2.23 42.53 -10.17
C LYS A 271 2.11 41.01 -10.31
N CYS A 272 2.30 40.27 -9.21
CA CYS A 272 2.08 38.84 -9.18
C CYS A 272 0.62 38.53 -8.86
N GLU A 273 0.06 37.57 -9.56
CA GLU A 273 -1.18 36.89 -9.21
C GLU A 273 -0.85 35.41 -9.05
N LYS A 274 -1.35 34.79 -7.97
CA LYS A 274 -1.13 33.37 -7.72
C LYS A 274 -1.82 32.57 -8.81
N GLU A 275 -1.09 31.68 -9.46
CA GLU A 275 -1.67 30.74 -10.42
C GLU A 275 -2.59 29.77 -9.65
N VAL A 276 -3.87 29.85 -9.89
CA VAL A 276 -4.81 28.84 -9.41
C VAL A 276 -4.66 27.62 -10.31
N VAL A 277 -3.81 26.69 -9.88
CA VAL A 277 -3.68 25.39 -10.54
C VAL A 277 -4.98 24.64 -10.28
N ILE A 278 -5.92 24.69 -11.21
CA ILE A 278 -7.13 23.87 -11.16
C ILE A 278 -6.67 22.44 -11.41
N THR A 279 -6.61 21.66 -10.34
CA THR A 279 -6.23 20.24 -10.42
C THR A 279 -7.27 19.45 -11.22
N ILE A 280 -6.90 18.26 -11.69
CA ILE A 280 -7.88 17.37 -12.35
C ILE A 280 -8.99 17.01 -11.36
N GLU A 281 -8.66 16.95 -10.07
CA GLU A 281 -9.62 16.73 -8.98
C GLU A 281 -10.67 17.84 -8.92
N ASP A 282 -10.28 19.10 -8.90
CA ASP A 282 -11.18 20.26 -8.84
C ASP A 282 -12.11 20.39 -10.06
N ARG A 283 -11.72 19.78 -11.20
CA ARG A 283 -12.55 19.74 -12.42
C ARG A 283 -13.62 18.66 -12.40
N ILE A 284 -13.37 17.58 -11.66
CA ILE A 284 -14.18 16.35 -11.71
C ILE A 284 -15.04 16.24 -10.46
N ILE A 285 -14.47 16.61 -9.31
CA ILE A 285 -15.12 16.49 -8.00
C ILE A 285 -15.76 17.83 -7.69
N ASP A 286 -17.07 17.82 -7.56
CA ASP A 286 -17.81 18.99 -7.10
C ASP A 286 -17.61 19.16 -5.59
N ALA A 287 -16.67 20.04 -5.21
CA ALA A 287 -16.35 20.36 -3.83
C ALA A 287 -17.17 21.55 -3.29
N SER A 288 -18.12 22.10 -4.08
CA SER A 288 -18.93 23.23 -3.65
C SER A 288 -19.74 22.91 -2.39
N GLU A 289 -19.88 23.88 -1.51
CA GLU A 289 -20.77 23.78 -0.36
C GLU A 289 -22.23 23.77 -0.84
N ASP A 290 -23.08 22.98 -0.18
CA ASP A 290 -24.48 22.87 -0.53
C ASP A 290 -25.23 24.10 -0.02
N ASP A 291 -26.13 24.67 -0.82
CA ASP A 291 -27.04 25.73 -0.37
C ASP A 291 -28.08 25.18 0.64
N ASP A 292 -28.34 25.91 1.71
CA ASP A 292 -29.28 25.51 2.76
C ASP A 292 -30.69 25.17 2.23
N SER A 293 -31.07 25.73 1.07
CA SER A 293 -32.35 25.49 0.42
C SER A 293 -32.51 24.09 -0.18
N ASP A 294 -31.39 23.41 -0.51
CA ASP A 294 -31.40 22.12 -1.16
C ASP A 294 -31.21 20.97 -0.17
N LEU A 295 -30.94 21.30 1.10
CA LEU A 295 -30.73 20.31 2.15
C LEU A 295 -32.06 19.69 2.60
N GLN A 296 -32.09 18.35 2.61
CA GLN A 296 -33.20 17.53 3.11
C GLN A 296 -32.79 16.72 4.32
N PRO A 297 -33.70 16.44 5.27
CA PRO A 297 -33.39 15.50 6.36
C PRO A 297 -32.97 14.14 5.83
N ARG A 298 -31.93 13.55 6.42
CA ARG A 298 -31.44 12.21 6.11
C ARG A 298 -31.52 11.26 7.29
N ASP A 299 -31.60 9.99 7.02
CA ASP A 299 -31.59 8.95 8.04
C ASP A 299 -30.24 8.95 8.80
N PRO A 300 -30.22 8.67 10.12
CA PRO A 300 -28.99 8.56 10.88
C PRO A 300 -28.19 7.31 10.54
N VAL A 301 -26.88 7.44 10.58
CA VAL A 301 -25.93 6.32 10.46
C VAL A 301 -25.30 6.08 11.83
N VAL A 302 -25.41 4.86 12.32
CA VAL A 302 -25.04 4.47 13.68
C VAL A 302 -24.00 3.36 13.67
N VAL A 303 -22.90 3.55 14.38
CA VAL A 303 -21.93 2.48 14.62
C VAL A 303 -22.16 1.83 15.97
N VAL A 304 -21.99 0.50 16.03
CA VAL A 304 -22.05 -0.25 17.29
C VAL A 304 -20.66 -0.71 17.69
N MET A 305 -20.22 -0.29 18.88
CA MET A 305 -18.88 -0.51 19.40
C MET A 305 -18.92 -1.09 20.82
N GLY A 306 -17.79 -1.56 21.31
CA GLY A 306 -17.63 -2.09 22.67
C GLY A 306 -16.75 -3.35 22.70
N HIS A 307 -16.57 -3.89 23.88
CA HIS A 307 -15.72 -5.07 24.10
C HIS A 307 -16.27 -6.35 23.46
N VAL A 308 -15.39 -7.34 23.22
CA VAL A 308 -15.80 -8.71 22.86
C VAL A 308 -16.72 -9.24 23.98
N ASP A 309 -17.68 -10.10 23.64
CA ASP A 309 -18.63 -10.72 24.56
C ASP A 309 -19.60 -9.78 25.30
N HIS A 310 -19.54 -8.46 25.09
CA HIS A 310 -20.56 -7.54 25.62
C HIS A 310 -21.92 -7.64 24.91
N GLY A 311 -21.98 -8.46 23.85
CA GLY A 311 -23.22 -8.78 23.14
C GLY A 311 -23.62 -7.78 22.06
N LYS A 312 -22.65 -7.11 21.40
CA LYS A 312 -22.89 -6.23 20.25
C LYS A 312 -23.71 -6.92 19.16
N THR A 313 -23.17 -8.01 18.60
CA THR A 313 -23.81 -8.75 17.50
C THR A 313 -25.15 -9.37 17.95
N SER A 314 -25.26 -9.80 19.22
CA SER A 314 -26.54 -10.27 19.77
C SER A 314 -27.58 -9.16 19.89
N LEU A 315 -27.16 -7.92 20.21
CA LEU A 315 -28.04 -6.75 20.23
C LEU A 315 -28.52 -6.42 18.80
N LEU A 316 -27.62 -6.45 17.85
CA LEU A 316 -27.91 -6.22 16.44
C LEU A 316 -28.81 -7.31 15.84
N ASP A 317 -28.57 -8.57 16.19
CA ASP A 317 -29.46 -9.70 15.84
C ASP A 317 -30.88 -9.50 16.41
N ALA A 318 -30.99 -8.99 17.66
CA ALA A 318 -32.28 -8.68 18.26
C ALA A 318 -33.00 -7.53 17.52
N ILE A 319 -32.27 -6.51 17.06
CA ILE A 319 -32.79 -5.37 16.27
C ILE A 319 -33.25 -5.84 14.87
N ARG A 320 -32.46 -6.68 14.21
CA ARG A 320 -32.75 -7.21 12.86
C ARG A 320 -33.76 -8.36 12.83
N ASN A 321 -34.03 -9.00 13.96
CA ASN A 321 -34.74 -10.26 14.02
C ASN A 321 -34.05 -11.40 13.24
N THR A 322 -32.72 -11.45 13.28
CA THR A 322 -31.85 -12.44 12.61
C THR A 322 -31.03 -13.21 13.66
N SER A 323 -30.21 -14.18 13.19
CA SER A 323 -29.31 -14.96 14.02
C SER A 323 -27.94 -15.10 13.35
N VAL A 324 -27.29 -13.98 13.05
CA VAL A 324 -25.99 -13.93 12.36
C VAL A 324 -24.89 -14.51 13.25
N THR A 325 -24.94 -14.29 14.55
CA THR A 325 -24.01 -14.86 15.54
C THR A 325 -23.81 -16.37 15.42
N SER A 326 -24.83 -17.12 14.99
CA SER A 326 -24.73 -18.58 14.83
C SER A 326 -24.01 -19.02 13.54
N THR A 327 -23.84 -18.13 12.59
CA THR A 327 -23.23 -18.43 11.28
C THR A 327 -21.77 -17.94 11.16
N GLU A 328 -21.35 -17.03 12.03
CA GLU A 328 -19.99 -16.51 12.05
C GLU A 328 -18.99 -17.50 12.64
N ALA A 329 -17.79 -17.57 12.04
CA ALA A 329 -16.72 -18.43 12.52
C ALA A 329 -16.21 -17.98 13.89
N GLY A 330 -16.21 -18.88 14.87
CA GLY A 330 -15.83 -18.55 16.25
C GLY A 330 -16.89 -17.76 17.03
N GLY A 331 -18.06 -17.48 16.44
CA GLY A 331 -19.13 -16.68 17.07
C GLY A 331 -18.77 -15.21 17.28
N ILE A 332 -17.78 -14.71 16.56
CA ILE A 332 -17.28 -13.33 16.65
C ILE A 332 -17.40 -12.63 15.28
N THR A 333 -17.84 -11.38 15.31
CA THR A 333 -17.87 -10.54 14.09
C THR A 333 -16.46 -10.14 13.69
N GLN A 334 -16.09 -10.43 12.43
CA GLN A 334 -14.76 -10.17 11.85
C GLN A 334 -14.81 -9.24 10.62
N HIS A 335 -16.01 -8.88 10.13
CA HIS A 335 -16.27 -7.99 9.01
C HIS A 335 -17.12 -6.81 9.45
N ILE A 336 -17.07 -5.70 8.68
CA ILE A 336 -17.99 -4.58 8.91
C ILE A 336 -19.31 -4.87 8.19
N GLY A 337 -20.36 -5.13 8.94
CA GLY A 337 -21.72 -5.26 8.42
C GLY A 337 -22.42 -3.91 8.30
N ALA A 338 -23.09 -3.63 7.17
CA ALA A 338 -23.92 -2.45 7.00
C ALA A 338 -25.34 -2.85 6.64
N TYR A 339 -26.33 -2.36 7.38
CA TYR A 339 -27.72 -2.71 7.13
C TYR A 339 -28.68 -1.64 7.64
N ARG A 340 -29.91 -1.68 7.17
CA ARG A 340 -30.94 -0.69 7.44
C ARG A 340 -32.13 -1.28 8.16
N VAL A 341 -32.57 -0.62 9.23
CA VAL A 341 -33.73 -1.00 10.04
C VAL A 341 -34.81 0.09 9.92
N ASP A 342 -36.06 -0.32 9.84
CA ASP A 342 -37.23 0.55 9.83
C ASP A 342 -37.92 0.48 11.18
N LEU A 343 -38.11 1.64 11.83
CA LEU A 343 -38.83 1.80 13.06
C LEU A 343 -39.96 2.83 12.86
N ASN A 344 -41.19 2.37 12.81
CA ASN A 344 -42.37 3.24 12.66
C ASN A 344 -42.34 4.18 11.43
N GLY A 345 -41.64 3.78 10.34
CA GLY A 345 -41.47 4.57 9.12
C GLY A 345 -40.24 5.46 9.10
N GLN A 346 -39.50 5.59 10.18
CA GLN A 346 -38.17 6.17 10.23
C GLN A 346 -37.11 5.08 10.07
N LYS A 347 -36.04 5.39 9.35
CA LYS A 347 -35.01 4.40 9.05
C LYS A 347 -33.71 4.75 9.72
N ILE A 348 -33.01 3.75 10.21
CA ILE A 348 -31.71 3.84 10.86
C ILE A 348 -30.75 2.92 10.14
N THR A 349 -29.60 3.41 9.75
CA THR A 349 -28.51 2.61 9.15
C THR A 349 -27.51 2.24 10.22
N PHE A 350 -27.30 0.94 10.43
CA PHE A 350 -26.33 0.40 11.38
C PHE A 350 -25.09 -0.07 10.70
N LEU A 351 -23.93 0.22 11.32
CA LEU A 351 -22.63 -0.36 11.01
C LEU A 351 -22.18 -1.22 12.19
N ASP A 352 -22.08 -2.54 11.96
CA ASP A 352 -21.52 -3.47 12.93
C ASP A 352 -20.01 -3.52 12.82
N THR A 353 -19.29 -3.34 13.92
CA THR A 353 -17.83 -3.36 13.93
C THR A 353 -17.29 -4.47 14.83
N PRO A 354 -16.18 -5.14 14.40
CA PRO A 354 -15.53 -6.15 15.24
C PRO A 354 -15.07 -5.57 16.57
N GLY A 355 -15.32 -6.31 17.68
CA GLY A 355 -14.92 -5.88 19.03
C GLY A 355 -13.46 -6.11 19.37
N HIS A 356 -12.77 -7.02 18.65
CA HIS A 356 -11.43 -7.47 18.95
C HIS A 356 -10.36 -6.39 18.71
N ALA A 357 -9.31 -6.33 19.57
CA ALA A 357 -8.19 -5.41 19.47
C ALA A 357 -7.47 -5.47 18.10
N ALA A 358 -7.46 -6.63 17.45
CA ALA A 358 -6.89 -6.79 16.12
C ALA A 358 -7.52 -5.89 15.03
N PHE A 359 -8.76 -5.43 15.23
CA PHE A 359 -9.52 -4.68 14.22
C PHE A 359 -9.69 -3.18 14.57
N THR A 360 -8.67 -2.56 15.18
CA THR A 360 -8.67 -1.14 15.57
C THR A 360 -8.94 -0.21 14.38
N SER A 361 -8.32 -0.47 13.21
CA SER A 361 -8.54 0.32 11.99
C SER A 361 -9.99 0.28 11.51
N MET A 362 -10.67 -0.86 11.64
CA MET A 362 -12.09 -0.99 11.29
C MET A 362 -13.00 -0.19 12.23
N ARG A 363 -12.69 -0.13 13.54
CA ARG A 363 -13.45 0.70 14.51
C ARG A 363 -13.29 2.19 14.25
N ALA A 364 -12.05 2.65 14.01
CA ALA A 364 -11.77 4.04 13.65
C ALA A 364 -12.54 4.47 12.39
N ARG A 365 -12.50 3.63 11.34
CA ARG A 365 -13.24 3.84 10.08
C ARG A 365 -14.76 3.86 10.31
N GLY A 366 -15.28 2.94 11.11
CA GLY A 366 -16.68 2.90 11.48
C GLY A 366 -17.12 4.20 12.16
N ALA A 367 -16.33 4.74 13.11
CA ALA A 367 -16.63 6.00 13.77
C ALA A 367 -16.63 7.18 12.79
N GLN A 368 -15.63 7.28 11.91
CA GLN A 368 -15.53 8.39 10.94
C GLN A 368 -16.67 8.42 9.90
N ALA A 369 -17.27 7.25 9.62
CA ALA A 369 -18.34 7.12 8.64
C ALA A 369 -19.74 7.42 9.19
N THR A 370 -19.90 7.63 10.52
CA THR A 370 -21.20 7.63 11.22
C THR A 370 -21.47 8.93 11.96
N ASP A 371 -22.73 9.11 12.35
CA ASP A 371 -23.22 10.27 13.09
C ASP A 371 -23.32 10.00 14.61
N ILE A 372 -23.66 8.75 14.97
CA ILE A 372 -23.91 8.33 16.35
C ILE A 372 -23.17 7.03 16.61
N ALA A 373 -22.58 6.90 17.79
CA ALA A 373 -21.94 5.67 18.25
C ALA A 373 -22.75 5.06 19.43
N ILE A 374 -23.18 3.82 19.29
CA ILE A 374 -23.73 3.03 20.40
C ILE A 374 -22.59 2.26 21.05
N LEU A 375 -22.28 2.62 22.29
CA LEU A 375 -21.30 1.92 23.11
C LEU A 375 -21.99 0.83 23.93
N VAL A 376 -21.73 -0.44 23.59
CA VAL A 376 -22.33 -1.59 24.31
C VAL A 376 -21.41 -2.02 25.45
N VAL A 377 -21.92 -1.96 26.66
CA VAL A 377 -21.22 -2.36 27.88
C VAL A 377 -22.03 -3.42 28.59
N ALA A 378 -21.42 -4.53 28.99
CA ALA A 378 -22.10 -5.57 29.75
C ALA A 378 -22.25 -5.17 31.24
N ALA A 379 -23.45 -5.35 31.78
CA ALA A 379 -23.79 -4.94 33.15
C ALA A 379 -23.05 -5.71 34.25
N ASP A 380 -22.57 -6.91 33.92
CA ASP A 380 -21.81 -7.82 34.80
C ASP A 380 -20.30 -7.55 34.79
N ASP A 381 -19.73 -7.20 33.60
CA ASP A 381 -18.30 -7.08 33.41
C ASP A 381 -17.76 -5.64 33.64
N GLY A 382 -18.54 -4.62 33.24
CA GLY A 382 -18.13 -3.20 33.33
C GLY A 382 -17.30 -2.70 32.16
N ILE A 383 -16.56 -1.61 32.35
CA ILE A 383 -15.73 -1.00 31.29
C ILE A 383 -14.42 -1.77 31.15
N MET A 384 -14.19 -2.32 29.96
CA MET A 384 -13.00 -3.07 29.57
C MET A 384 -12.05 -2.24 28.66
N PRO A 385 -10.76 -2.60 28.47
CA PRO A 385 -9.82 -1.81 27.68
C PRO A 385 -10.27 -1.50 26.25
N GLN A 386 -10.94 -2.44 25.57
CA GLN A 386 -11.50 -2.23 24.24
C GLN A 386 -12.71 -1.27 24.25
N THR A 387 -13.42 -1.18 25.38
CA THR A 387 -14.46 -0.17 25.57
C THR A 387 -13.87 1.23 25.66
N VAL A 388 -12.76 1.37 26.39
CA VAL A 388 -12.00 2.65 26.46
C VAL A 388 -11.48 3.05 25.09
N GLU A 389 -10.94 2.11 24.32
CA GLU A 389 -10.52 2.33 22.94
C GLU A 389 -11.69 2.84 22.07
N ALA A 390 -12.87 2.19 22.19
CA ALA A 390 -14.07 2.60 21.45
C ALA A 390 -14.53 4.03 21.82
N ILE A 391 -14.47 4.40 23.12
CA ILE A 391 -14.74 5.76 23.59
C ILE A 391 -13.77 6.77 22.92
N ASN A 392 -12.48 6.44 22.88
CA ASN A 392 -11.47 7.31 22.29
C ASN A 392 -11.68 7.48 20.79
N HIS A 393 -12.05 6.43 20.05
CA HIS A 393 -12.39 6.53 18.62
C HIS A 393 -13.63 7.38 18.38
N ALA A 394 -14.68 7.21 19.16
CA ALA A 394 -15.88 8.00 19.04
C ALA A 394 -15.61 9.49 19.33
N LYS A 395 -14.84 9.78 20.38
CA LYS A 395 -14.42 11.15 20.71
C LYS A 395 -13.53 11.78 19.63
N ALA A 396 -12.58 11.03 19.10
CA ALA A 396 -11.69 11.51 18.03
C ALA A 396 -12.44 11.78 16.72
N ALA A 397 -13.50 11.03 16.44
CA ALA A 397 -14.39 11.25 15.30
C ALA A 397 -15.45 12.36 15.56
N GLY A 398 -15.60 12.84 16.79
CA GLY A 398 -16.59 13.87 17.15
C GLY A 398 -18.04 13.39 17.08
N VAL A 399 -18.30 12.07 17.16
CA VAL A 399 -19.64 11.50 17.07
C VAL A 399 -20.34 11.46 18.44
N SER A 400 -21.67 11.66 18.47
CA SER A 400 -22.45 11.54 19.71
C SER A 400 -22.49 10.11 20.19
N ILE A 401 -22.33 9.93 21.51
CA ILE A 401 -22.28 8.60 22.14
C ILE A 401 -23.57 8.30 22.89
N ILE A 402 -24.16 7.13 22.65
CA ILE A 402 -25.24 6.55 23.42
C ILE A 402 -24.71 5.28 24.07
N VAL A 403 -24.95 5.06 25.35
CA VAL A 403 -24.48 3.87 26.05
C VAL A 403 -25.61 2.86 26.22
N ALA A 404 -25.44 1.67 25.69
CA ALA A 404 -26.33 0.52 25.89
C ALA A 404 -25.74 -0.41 26.94
N ILE A 405 -26.32 -0.41 28.15
CA ILE A 405 -25.93 -1.29 29.26
C ILE A 405 -26.62 -2.63 29.03
N ASN A 406 -25.91 -3.58 28.45
CA ASN A 406 -26.48 -4.88 28.04
C ASN A 406 -26.37 -5.96 29.14
N LYS A 407 -27.01 -7.10 28.89
CA LYS A 407 -27.07 -8.25 29.79
C LYS A 407 -27.78 -7.98 31.13
N MET A 408 -28.80 -7.12 31.15
CA MET A 408 -29.60 -6.85 32.34
C MET A 408 -30.39 -8.05 32.90
N ASP A 409 -30.40 -9.14 32.09
CA ASP A 409 -31.01 -10.44 32.49
C ASP A 409 -30.10 -11.31 33.36
N ARG A 410 -28.83 -10.92 33.60
CA ARG A 410 -27.88 -11.69 34.43
C ARG A 410 -27.97 -11.31 35.91
N ASP A 411 -27.77 -12.32 36.77
CA ASP A 411 -27.59 -12.11 38.19
C ASP A 411 -26.31 -11.30 38.43
N GLY A 412 -26.44 -10.17 39.16
CA GLY A 412 -25.32 -9.27 39.45
C GLY A 412 -25.20 -8.08 38.50
N ALA A 413 -26.12 -7.89 37.54
CA ALA A 413 -26.17 -6.71 36.71
C ALA A 413 -26.28 -5.43 37.56
N ASN A 414 -25.32 -4.50 37.41
CA ASN A 414 -25.28 -3.25 38.17
C ASN A 414 -25.03 -2.06 37.20
N PRO A 415 -26.11 -1.37 36.79
CA PRO A 415 -25.97 -0.23 35.90
C PRO A 415 -25.30 0.98 36.57
N ASP A 416 -25.54 1.20 37.90
CA ASP A 416 -24.97 2.35 38.64
C ASP A 416 -23.43 2.29 38.65
N ARG A 417 -22.86 1.09 38.80
CA ARG A 417 -21.41 0.89 38.71
C ARG A 417 -20.85 1.30 37.35
N ILE A 418 -21.56 0.96 36.26
CA ILE A 418 -21.13 1.33 34.91
C ILE A 418 -21.21 2.85 34.70
N MET A 419 -22.28 3.49 35.14
CA MET A 419 -22.45 4.94 35.08
C MET A 419 -21.34 5.68 35.85
N GLN A 420 -20.91 5.12 37.00
CA GLN A 420 -19.76 5.65 37.75
C GLN A 420 -18.48 5.52 36.97
N GLN A 421 -18.18 4.34 36.35
CA GLN A 421 -16.99 4.11 35.52
C GLN A 421 -16.98 4.99 34.27
N LEU A 422 -18.13 5.26 33.62
CA LEU A 422 -18.24 6.16 32.48
C LEU A 422 -17.79 7.57 32.85
N THR A 423 -18.12 8.04 34.05
CA THR A 423 -17.71 9.36 34.53
C THR A 423 -16.20 9.49 34.66
N GLU A 424 -15.47 8.41 35.01
CA GLU A 424 -13.99 8.37 35.00
C GLU A 424 -13.40 8.63 33.61
N HIS A 425 -14.15 8.28 32.55
CA HIS A 425 -13.77 8.52 31.16
C HIS A 425 -14.41 9.80 30.58
N SER A 426 -14.86 10.73 31.42
CA SER A 426 -15.51 11.99 31.01
C SER A 426 -16.74 11.78 30.13
N LEU A 427 -17.55 10.77 30.45
CA LEU A 427 -18.88 10.53 29.92
C LEU A 427 -19.87 10.58 31.07
N VAL A 428 -20.49 11.75 31.27
CA VAL A 428 -21.44 11.95 32.38
C VAL A 428 -22.84 11.56 31.92
N PRO A 429 -23.51 10.61 32.59
CA PRO A 429 -24.89 10.21 32.28
C PRO A 429 -25.89 11.38 32.42
N GLU A 430 -26.95 11.38 31.63
CA GLU A 430 -28.06 12.35 31.70
C GLU A 430 -28.71 12.37 33.09
N GLU A 431 -28.88 11.20 33.73
CA GLU A 431 -29.43 11.06 35.09
C GLU A 431 -28.61 11.81 36.15
N TRP A 432 -27.32 12.06 35.88
CA TRP A 432 -26.42 12.80 36.76
C TRP A 432 -26.14 14.24 36.27
N GLY A 433 -26.91 14.69 35.28
CA GLY A 433 -26.84 16.05 34.73
C GLY A 433 -25.82 16.24 33.60
N GLY A 434 -25.40 15.16 32.92
CA GLY A 434 -24.56 15.18 31.73
C GLY A 434 -25.34 15.03 30.42
N ASP A 435 -24.63 14.77 29.33
CA ASP A 435 -25.17 14.74 27.96
C ASP A 435 -25.29 13.30 27.41
N ILE A 436 -24.89 12.29 28.17
CA ILE A 436 -24.81 10.91 27.68
C ILE A 436 -26.05 10.11 28.06
N ILE A 437 -26.80 9.67 27.06
CA ILE A 437 -27.98 8.84 27.28
C ILE A 437 -27.52 7.38 27.57
N CYS A 438 -27.92 6.86 28.72
CA CYS A 438 -27.66 5.49 29.16
C CYS A 438 -28.95 4.67 29.15
N VAL A 439 -28.99 3.61 28.34
CA VAL A 439 -30.17 2.73 28.25
C VAL A 439 -29.84 1.33 28.73
N PRO A 440 -30.46 0.86 29.85
CA PRO A 440 -30.32 -0.53 30.27
C PRO A 440 -31.13 -1.45 29.35
N VAL A 441 -30.44 -2.41 28.70
CA VAL A 441 -31.01 -3.31 27.69
C VAL A 441 -30.69 -4.79 28.01
N SER A 442 -31.45 -5.68 27.41
CA SER A 442 -31.08 -7.10 27.30
C SER A 442 -31.34 -7.57 25.88
N ALA A 443 -30.28 -7.85 25.14
CA ALA A 443 -30.37 -8.43 23.80
C ALA A 443 -31.08 -9.79 23.80
N LYS A 444 -30.89 -10.60 24.82
CA LYS A 444 -31.47 -11.95 24.95
C LYS A 444 -32.97 -11.92 25.16
N THR A 445 -33.45 -11.07 26.07
CA THR A 445 -34.88 -10.94 26.38
C THR A 445 -35.60 -9.88 25.59
N ARG A 446 -34.86 -9.11 24.74
CA ARG A 446 -35.32 -7.96 23.97
C ARG A 446 -35.88 -6.82 24.84
N MET A 447 -35.44 -6.75 26.10
CA MET A 447 -35.86 -5.68 27.00
C MET A 447 -35.27 -4.34 26.56
N ASN A 448 -36.08 -3.29 26.45
CA ASN A 448 -35.75 -1.89 26.14
C ASN A 448 -34.97 -1.68 24.81
N VAL A 449 -34.99 -2.64 23.87
CA VAL A 449 -34.35 -2.46 22.55
C VAL A 449 -35.06 -1.36 21.79
N ASP A 450 -36.39 -1.31 21.82
CA ASP A 450 -37.17 -0.24 21.16
C ASP A 450 -36.86 1.13 21.79
N LYS A 451 -36.71 1.21 23.12
CA LYS A 451 -36.30 2.44 23.80
C LYS A 451 -34.91 2.93 23.37
N LEU A 452 -33.97 2.01 23.14
CA LEU A 452 -32.66 2.35 22.62
C LEU A 452 -32.77 2.96 21.21
N LEU A 453 -33.59 2.38 20.34
CA LEU A 453 -33.81 2.89 18.99
C LEU A 453 -34.50 4.27 18.98
N GLU A 454 -35.46 4.47 19.86
CA GLU A 454 -36.10 5.78 20.10
C GLU A 454 -35.08 6.83 20.57
N SER A 455 -34.17 6.46 21.49
CA SER A 455 -33.07 7.36 21.92
C SER A 455 -32.14 7.73 20.79
N VAL A 456 -31.83 6.79 19.87
CA VAL A 456 -31.04 7.07 18.67
C VAL A 456 -31.74 8.09 17.76
N LEU A 457 -33.04 7.95 17.55
CA LEU A 457 -33.81 8.89 16.72
C LEU A 457 -33.90 10.27 17.37
N LEU A 458 -34.02 10.33 18.69
CA LEU A 458 -34.03 11.58 19.44
C LEU A 458 -32.70 12.34 19.29
N VAL A 459 -31.56 11.66 19.44
CA VAL A 459 -30.24 12.26 19.24
C VAL A 459 -30.04 12.71 17.78
N ALA A 460 -30.52 11.93 16.82
CA ALA A 460 -30.46 12.27 15.40
C ALA A 460 -31.27 13.52 15.06
N GLU A 461 -32.46 13.70 15.69
CA GLU A 461 -33.30 14.87 15.54
C GLU A 461 -32.63 16.11 16.13
N MET A 462 -31.98 15.96 17.31
CA MET A 462 -31.23 17.07 17.94
C MET A 462 -30.03 17.52 17.09
N GLN A 463 -29.40 16.59 16.31
CA GLN A 463 -28.28 16.92 15.40
C GLN A 463 -28.74 17.58 14.09
N GLU A 464 -30.03 17.60 13.79
CA GLU A 464 -30.57 18.10 12.53
C GLU A 464 -29.83 17.57 11.28
N LEU A 465 -29.70 16.24 11.15
CA LEU A 465 -28.97 15.61 10.07
C LEU A 465 -29.59 15.92 8.70
N LYS A 466 -28.86 16.64 7.85
CA LYS A 466 -29.29 17.06 6.52
C LYS A 466 -28.28 16.64 5.45
N ALA A 467 -28.74 16.40 4.23
CA ALA A 467 -27.91 16.19 3.05
C ALA A 467 -28.66 16.62 1.79
N ASN A 468 -27.94 16.98 0.74
CA ASN A 468 -28.52 17.27 -0.57
C ASN A 468 -28.61 16.00 -1.41
N PRO A 469 -29.82 15.47 -1.73
CA PRO A 469 -29.97 14.27 -2.54
C PRO A 469 -29.78 14.52 -4.04
N ASN A 470 -29.80 15.77 -4.52
CA ASN A 470 -29.85 16.10 -5.94
C ASN A 470 -28.47 16.24 -6.59
N ARG A 471 -27.38 16.24 -5.81
CA ARG A 471 -26.00 16.31 -6.34
C ARG A 471 -25.43 14.94 -6.72
N ALA A 472 -24.24 14.95 -7.31
CA ALA A 472 -23.45 13.74 -7.56
C ALA A 472 -23.18 13.00 -6.24
N ALA A 473 -23.24 11.67 -6.28
CA ALA A 473 -23.06 10.87 -5.08
C ALA A 473 -21.62 10.95 -4.57
N ARG A 474 -21.49 11.18 -3.26
CA ARG A 474 -20.24 11.13 -2.52
C ARG A 474 -20.45 10.31 -1.25
N GLY A 475 -19.45 9.52 -0.86
CA GLY A 475 -19.51 8.73 0.37
C GLY A 475 -18.24 7.97 0.62
N ILE A 476 -18.34 6.90 1.42
CA ILE A 476 -17.18 6.13 1.90
C ILE A 476 -17.33 4.65 1.52
N VAL A 477 -16.20 4.03 1.18
CA VAL A 477 -16.09 2.57 1.01
C VAL A 477 -16.00 1.93 2.39
N ILE A 478 -17.02 1.17 2.77
CA ILE A 478 -17.04 0.45 4.06
C ILE A 478 -16.11 -0.75 3.97
N GLU A 479 -16.30 -1.58 2.95
CA GLU A 479 -15.58 -2.83 2.74
C GLU A 479 -15.49 -3.17 1.26
N ALA A 480 -14.45 -3.92 0.86
CA ALA A 480 -14.27 -4.33 -0.52
C ALA A 480 -13.72 -5.75 -0.59
N ARG A 481 -14.22 -6.53 -1.57
CA ARG A 481 -13.85 -7.92 -1.80
C ARG A 481 -13.72 -8.26 -3.27
N LEU A 482 -13.00 -9.34 -3.56
CA LEU A 482 -12.84 -9.86 -4.91
C LEU A 482 -13.63 -11.17 -5.06
N ASP A 483 -14.67 -11.14 -5.88
CA ASP A 483 -15.42 -12.34 -6.24
C ASP A 483 -14.89 -12.93 -7.55
N LYS A 484 -14.64 -14.25 -7.58
CA LYS A 484 -14.04 -14.96 -8.73
C LYS A 484 -14.88 -14.87 -10.01
N GLY A 485 -16.21 -14.78 -9.88
CA GLY A 485 -17.13 -14.73 -11.04
C GLY A 485 -17.64 -13.34 -11.38
N ARG A 486 -17.69 -12.43 -10.39
CA ARG A 486 -18.31 -11.11 -10.51
C ARG A 486 -17.29 -9.97 -10.54
N GLY A 487 -16.02 -10.26 -10.20
CA GLY A 487 -14.95 -9.28 -10.09
C GLY A 487 -14.97 -8.50 -8.78
N PRO A 488 -14.39 -7.29 -8.75
CA PRO A 488 -14.40 -6.43 -7.58
C PRO A 488 -15.81 -6.05 -7.13
N ILE A 489 -16.08 -6.20 -5.86
CA ILE A 489 -17.34 -5.85 -5.20
C ILE A 489 -16.99 -4.93 -4.04
N ALA A 490 -17.66 -3.80 -3.93
CA ALA A 490 -17.48 -2.87 -2.82
C ALA A 490 -18.82 -2.54 -2.15
N THR A 491 -18.80 -2.48 -0.82
CA THR A 491 -19.93 -1.97 -0.02
C THR A 491 -19.69 -0.50 0.25
N LEU A 492 -20.56 0.34 -0.25
CA LEU A 492 -20.49 1.80 -0.15
C LEU A 492 -21.56 2.32 0.79
N LEU A 493 -21.22 3.38 1.54
CA LEU A 493 -22.17 4.20 2.27
C LEU A 493 -22.25 5.55 1.59
N VAL A 494 -23.42 5.88 1.04
CA VAL A 494 -23.65 7.19 0.43
C VAL A 494 -23.85 8.21 1.55
N GLN A 495 -23.07 9.30 1.56
CA GLN A 495 -23.19 10.39 2.53
C GLN A 495 -23.94 11.58 1.96
N LYS A 496 -23.64 11.96 0.73
CA LYS A 496 -24.27 13.09 0.00
C LYS A 496 -24.64 12.64 -1.39
N GLY A 497 -25.67 13.25 -1.97
CA GLY A 497 -26.11 12.97 -3.32
C GLY A 497 -26.86 11.63 -3.47
N THR A 498 -27.15 11.26 -4.71
CA THR A 498 -27.82 9.99 -5.06
C THR A 498 -27.00 9.21 -6.06
N LEU A 499 -26.59 8.00 -5.70
CA LEU A 499 -25.89 7.06 -6.58
C LEU A 499 -26.89 6.30 -7.44
N ARG A 500 -26.67 6.26 -8.75
CA ARG A 500 -27.52 5.56 -9.70
C ARG A 500 -26.78 4.46 -10.43
N SER A 501 -27.51 3.43 -10.82
CA SER A 501 -26.99 2.38 -11.68
C SER A 501 -26.60 2.95 -13.05
N GLY A 502 -25.34 2.76 -13.44
CA GLY A 502 -24.75 3.35 -14.65
C GLY A 502 -23.79 4.51 -14.40
N ASP A 503 -23.77 5.09 -13.20
CA ASP A 503 -22.85 6.15 -12.83
C ASP A 503 -21.40 5.68 -12.86
N ILE A 504 -20.49 6.60 -13.15
CA ILE A 504 -19.06 6.37 -13.10
C ILE A 504 -18.59 6.85 -11.74
N ILE A 505 -17.89 5.99 -11.01
CA ILE A 505 -17.36 6.31 -9.69
C ILE A 505 -15.84 6.18 -9.68
N VAL A 506 -15.22 7.09 -8.93
CA VAL A 506 -13.82 7.03 -8.54
C VAL A 506 -13.78 6.75 -7.04
N ALA A 507 -13.10 5.69 -6.64
CA ALA A 507 -12.92 5.32 -5.23
C ALA A 507 -11.43 5.10 -4.97
N GLY A 508 -10.78 6.06 -4.32
CA GLY A 508 -9.32 6.04 -4.11
C GLY A 508 -8.55 5.89 -5.43
N MET A 509 -7.86 4.76 -5.59
CA MET A 509 -7.10 4.38 -6.79
C MET A 509 -7.87 3.51 -7.77
N SER A 510 -9.18 3.34 -7.60
CA SER A 510 -10.03 2.52 -8.46
C SER A 510 -11.10 3.36 -9.13
N VAL A 511 -11.36 3.07 -10.41
CA VAL A 511 -12.42 3.69 -11.20
C VAL A 511 -13.29 2.61 -11.82
N GLY A 512 -14.57 2.86 -11.97
CA GLY A 512 -15.46 1.94 -12.66
C GLY A 512 -16.86 2.49 -12.87
N ARG A 513 -17.64 1.76 -13.66
CA ARG A 513 -19.04 2.08 -13.88
C ARG A 513 -19.91 1.14 -13.07
N VAL A 514 -20.81 1.66 -12.26
CA VAL A 514 -21.77 0.89 -11.47
C VAL A 514 -22.66 0.08 -12.39
N ARG A 515 -22.47 -1.25 -12.44
CA ARG A 515 -23.27 -2.17 -13.27
C ARG A 515 -24.49 -2.65 -12.54
N VAL A 516 -24.33 -3.03 -11.28
CA VAL A 516 -25.38 -3.56 -10.42
C VAL A 516 -25.18 -2.97 -9.03
N MET A 517 -26.27 -2.49 -8.43
CA MET A 517 -26.34 -2.14 -7.01
C MET A 517 -27.29 -3.10 -6.30
N LYS A 518 -26.90 -3.51 -5.10
CA LYS A 518 -27.73 -4.32 -4.21
C LYS A 518 -27.87 -3.65 -2.86
N ASN A 519 -29.04 -3.80 -2.26
CA ASN A 519 -29.26 -3.41 -0.87
C ASN A 519 -28.73 -4.48 0.11
N ASP A 520 -28.86 -4.21 1.42
CA ASP A 520 -28.52 -5.13 2.51
C ASP A 520 -29.27 -6.47 2.49
N LYS A 521 -30.43 -6.52 1.81
CA LYS A 521 -31.24 -7.74 1.61
C LYS A 521 -30.84 -8.53 0.35
N GLY A 522 -29.85 -8.05 -0.43
CA GLY A 522 -29.39 -8.67 -1.68
C GLY A 522 -30.27 -8.39 -2.91
N GLU A 523 -31.27 -7.51 -2.80
CA GLU A 523 -32.15 -7.11 -3.89
C GLU A 523 -31.47 -6.03 -4.76
N ASN A 524 -31.73 -6.05 -6.08
CA ASN A 524 -31.20 -5.05 -6.98
C ASN A 524 -31.95 -3.73 -6.83
N VAL A 525 -31.22 -2.64 -6.57
CA VAL A 525 -31.73 -1.27 -6.50
C VAL A 525 -31.16 -0.44 -7.63
N LYS A 526 -31.93 0.54 -8.10
CA LYS A 526 -31.53 1.44 -9.19
C LYS A 526 -30.90 2.73 -8.68
N GLU A 527 -31.29 3.18 -7.49
CA GLU A 527 -30.89 4.42 -6.87
C GLU A 527 -30.62 4.19 -5.38
N ALA A 528 -29.59 4.88 -4.86
CA ALA A 528 -29.24 4.91 -3.45
C ALA A 528 -29.03 6.36 -3.04
N GLY A 529 -29.90 6.89 -2.16
CA GLY A 529 -29.79 8.23 -1.59
C GLY A 529 -28.85 8.27 -0.39
N PRO A 530 -28.78 9.43 0.30
CA PRO A 530 -27.96 9.61 1.49
C PRO A 530 -28.28 8.60 2.59
N SER A 531 -27.28 8.21 3.37
CA SER A 531 -27.34 7.24 4.48
C SER A 531 -27.73 5.81 4.07
N VAL A 532 -27.75 5.48 2.79
CA VAL A 532 -28.08 4.13 2.29
C VAL A 532 -26.82 3.33 2.02
N PRO A 533 -26.63 2.17 2.67
CA PRO A 533 -25.56 1.25 2.33
C PRO A 533 -25.91 0.44 1.09
N VAL A 534 -24.99 0.30 0.14
CA VAL A 534 -25.18 -0.47 -1.10
C VAL A 534 -23.95 -1.27 -1.48
N GLU A 535 -24.15 -2.51 -1.87
CA GLU A 535 -23.13 -3.35 -2.50
C GLU A 535 -23.12 -3.09 -4.01
N ILE A 536 -21.99 -2.66 -4.54
CA ILE A 536 -21.82 -2.34 -5.96
C ILE A 536 -20.89 -3.32 -6.67
N MET A 537 -21.10 -3.46 -7.98
CA MET A 537 -20.25 -4.23 -8.89
C MET A 537 -19.91 -3.38 -10.11
N GLY A 538 -18.67 -3.48 -10.59
CA GLY A 538 -18.26 -2.80 -11.83
C GLY A 538 -17.01 -1.94 -11.73
N LEU A 539 -16.35 -1.90 -10.58
CA LEU A 539 -15.03 -1.32 -10.40
C LEU A 539 -13.98 -2.12 -11.19
N ALA A 540 -12.91 -1.45 -11.61
CA ALA A 540 -11.78 -2.09 -12.29
C ALA A 540 -10.90 -2.89 -11.32
N GLU A 541 -10.66 -2.34 -10.14
CA GLU A 541 -9.83 -2.91 -9.08
C GLU A 541 -10.58 -2.84 -7.75
N VAL A 542 -10.11 -3.59 -6.75
CA VAL A 542 -10.66 -3.53 -5.39
C VAL A 542 -10.18 -2.24 -4.73
N PRO A 543 -11.08 -1.30 -4.32
CA PRO A 543 -10.70 -0.08 -3.62
C PRO A 543 -10.24 -0.40 -2.20
N GLN A 544 -9.55 0.54 -1.57
CA GLN A 544 -9.22 0.41 -0.16
C GLN A 544 -10.46 0.72 0.69
N ALA A 545 -10.59 -0.01 1.79
CA ALA A 545 -11.67 0.26 2.72
C ALA A 545 -11.37 1.59 3.45
N GLY A 546 -12.35 2.49 3.52
CA GLY A 546 -12.18 3.87 4.02
C GLY A 546 -11.92 4.91 2.93
N ASP A 547 -11.68 4.50 1.67
CA ASP A 547 -11.56 5.44 0.56
C ASP A 547 -12.86 6.23 0.39
N ILE A 548 -12.73 7.51 0.09
CA ILE A 548 -13.85 8.34 -0.35
C ILE A 548 -14.14 7.98 -1.80
N PHE A 549 -15.42 7.78 -2.12
CA PHE A 549 -15.84 7.65 -3.49
C PHE A 549 -16.63 8.88 -3.95
N ASP A 550 -16.41 9.28 -5.19
CA ASP A 550 -17.12 10.36 -5.85
C ASP A 550 -17.72 9.88 -7.17
N SER A 551 -18.97 10.25 -7.43
CA SER A 551 -19.62 10.00 -8.71
C SER A 551 -19.25 11.12 -9.68
N VAL A 552 -18.77 10.74 -10.87
CA VAL A 552 -18.23 11.67 -11.87
C VAL A 552 -18.92 11.49 -13.22
N SER A 553 -18.95 12.53 -14.03
CA SER A 553 -19.62 12.51 -15.33
C SER A 553 -18.73 12.01 -16.46
N ASP A 554 -17.41 12.23 -16.40
CA ASP A 554 -16.46 11.91 -17.48
C ASP A 554 -15.53 10.75 -17.08
N GLU A 555 -15.70 9.60 -17.73
CA GLU A 555 -14.91 8.39 -17.51
C GLU A 555 -13.43 8.58 -17.92
N LYS A 556 -13.15 9.42 -18.90
CA LYS A 556 -11.78 9.61 -19.39
C LYS A 556 -10.95 10.38 -18.36
N LEU A 557 -11.50 11.50 -17.88
CA LEU A 557 -10.85 12.30 -16.82
C LEU A 557 -10.73 11.51 -15.52
N ALA A 558 -11.73 10.71 -15.17
CA ALA A 558 -11.69 9.83 -14.00
C ALA A 558 -10.54 8.81 -14.07
N ARG A 559 -10.28 8.23 -15.24
CA ARG A 559 -9.15 7.31 -15.44
C ARG A 559 -7.80 8.02 -15.37
N GLU A 560 -7.71 9.22 -15.92
CA GLU A 560 -6.51 10.05 -15.87
C GLU A 560 -6.16 10.42 -14.43
N LEU A 561 -7.15 10.83 -13.62
CA LEU A 561 -7.00 11.08 -12.20
C LEU A 561 -6.48 9.86 -11.43
N VAL A 562 -7.07 8.69 -11.68
CA VAL A 562 -6.63 7.44 -11.02
C VAL A 562 -5.21 7.05 -11.42
N GLU A 563 -4.83 7.23 -12.69
CA GLU A 563 -3.47 7.00 -13.15
C GLU A 563 -2.47 7.95 -12.47
N GLN A 564 -2.82 9.23 -12.35
CA GLN A 564 -2.02 10.22 -11.64
C GLN A 564 -1.82 9.82 -10.16
N ARG A 565 -2.89 9.51 -9.42
CA ARG A 565 -2.80 9.06 -8.02
C ARG A 565 -1.95 7.80 -7.85
N LYS A 566 -2.05 6.85 -8.79
CA LYS A 566 -1.21 5.63 -8.78
C LYS A 566 0.26 5.95 -9.03
N GLN A 567 0.56 6.92 -9.87
CA GLN A 567 1.93 7.34 -10.14
C GLN A 567 2.52 8.08 -8.93
N GLU A 568 1.79 9.00 -8.32
CA GLU A 568 2.18 9.71 -7.10
C GLU A 568 2.47 8.75 -5.95
N ALA A 569 1.58 7.77 -5.71
CA ALA A 569 1.80 6.74 -4.69
C ALA A 569 3.05 5.88 -4.95
N LYS A 570 3.36 5.58 -6.22
CA LYS A 570 4.62 4.88 -6.57
C LYS A 570 5.84 5.76 -6.32
N GLU A 571 5.79 7.03 -6.67
CA GLU A 571 6.89 7.97 -6.43
C GLU A 571 7.16 8.16 -4.94
N GLU A 572 6.11 8.23 -4.11
CA GLU A 572 6.24 8.25 -2.65
C GLU A 572 6.89 6.98 -2.09
N GLN A 573 6.47 5.80 -2.59
CA GLN A 573 7.10 4.54 -2.22
C GLN A 573 8.58 4.51 -2.62
N PHE A 574 8.94 4.97 -3.82
CA PHE A 574 10.34 5.08 -4.25
C PHE A 574 11.14 6.06 -3.39
N LYS A 575 10.58 7.23 -3.05
CA LYS A 575 11.21 8.21 -2.16
C LYS A 575 11.43 7.64 -0.74
N ALA A 576 10.51 6.83 -0.25
CA ALA A 576 10.63 6.15 1.04
C ALA A 576 11.76 5.10 1.04
N VAL A 577 11.94 4.36 -0.06
CA VAL A 577 13.00 3.34 -0.21
C VAL A 577 14.39 4.00 -0.40
N GLN A 578 14.49 5.13 -1.08
CA GLN A 578 15.77 5.83 -1.32
C GLN A 578 16.37 6.48 -0.07
N LYS A 579 15.63 6.62 1.02
CA LYS A 579 16.15 7.16 2.28
C LYS A 579 17.04 6.19 3.08
N VAL A 580 17.33 5.00 2.55
CA VAL A 580 18.34 4.09 3.11
C VAL A 580 19.73 4.62 2.75
N THR A 581 20.28 5.48 3.58
CA THR A 581 21.65 6.00 3.43
C THR A 581 22.67 4.93 3.84
N LEU A 582 23.94 5.11 3.40
CA LEU A 582 25.05 4.24 3.81
C LEU A 582 25.22 4.14 5.33
N ASP A 583 24.83 5.18 6.07
CA ASP A 583 24.86 5.19 7.54
C ASP A 583 23.86 4.18 8.14
N ASN A 584 22.68 4.04 7.53
CA ASN A 584 21.69 3.01 7.93
C ASN A 584 22.14 1.59 7.55
N LEU A 585 22.94 1.45 6.49
CA LEU A 585 23.52 0.15 6.11
C LEU A 585 24.57 -0.30 7.13
N PHE A 586 25.39 0.64 7.67
CA PHE A 586 26.36 0.34 8.72
C PHE A 586 25.69 0.00 10.05
N SER A 587 24.61 0.66 10.43
CA SER A 587 23.84 0.31 11.62
C SER A 587 23.15 -1.05 11.48
N SER A 588 22.60 -1.39 10.33
CA SER A 588 22.00 -2.72 10.09
C SER A 588 23.04 -3.84 10.02
N LEU A 589 24.28 -3.56 9.63
CA LEU A 589 25.40 -4.52 9.70
C LEU A 589 25.93 -4.71 11.13
N GLN A 590 25.76 -3.71 12.02
CA GLN A 590 26.10 -3.81 13.45
C GLN A 590 25.02 -4.50 14.29
N GLU A 591 23.76 -4.49 13.86
CA GLU A 591 22.61 -5.10 14.57
C GLU A 591 22.56 -6.63 14.47
N GLY A 592 23.51 -7.28 13.80
CA GLY A 592 23.57 -8.74 13.67
C GLY A 592 22.55 -9.29 12.64
N GLU A 593 22.65 -10.56 12.34
CA GLU A 593 21.71 -11.26 11.44
C GLU A 593 20.34 -11.41 12.11
N LEU A 594 19.48 -10.37 12.01
CA LEU A 594 18.07 -10.48 12.36
C LEU A 594 17.43 -11.56 11.48
N LYS A 595 16.81 -12.55 12.10
CA LYS A 595 16.05 -13.57 11.36
C LYS A 595 14.78 -12.92 10.81
N GLU A 596 14.58 -12.98 9.50
CA GLU A 596 13.37 -12.47 8.86
C GLU A 596 12.35 -13.61 8.64
N LEU A 597 11.13 -13.41 9.11
CA LEU A 597 9.98 -14.24 8.78
C LEU A 597 9.14 -13.51 7.73
N ASN A 598 9.28 -13.94 6.48
CA ASN A 598 8.55 -13.36 5.35
C ASN A 598 7.16 -14.00 5.22
N ILE A 599 6.12 -13.18 5.12
CA ILE A 599 4.72 -13.64 5.05
C ILE A 599 4.02 -12.97 3.87
N ILE A 600 3.19 -13.72 3.16
CA ILE A 600 2.22 -13.22 2.20
C ILE A 600 0.83 -13.41 2.81
N VAL A 601 0.06 -12.31 2.93
CA VAL A 601 -1.29 -12.33 3.49
C VAL A 601 -2.33 -12.24 2.39
N LYS A 602 -3.29 -13.17 2.39
CA LYS A 602 -4.47 -13.13 1.53
C LYS A 602 -5.73 -13.30 2.37
N ALA A 603 -6.73 -12.45 2.15
CA ALA A 603 -8.00 -12.50 2.87
C ALA A 603 -9.19 -12.40 1.91
N ASP A 604 -10.39 -12.65 2.42
CA ASP A 604 -11.63 -12.51 1.67
C ASP A 604 -12.02 -11.04 1.45
N VAL A 605 -11.73 -10.16 2.42
CA VAL A 605 -12.00 -8.71 2.36
C VAL A 605 -10.77 -7.88 2.67
N GLN A 606 -10.75 -6.64 2.17
CA GLN A 606 -9.60 -5.74 2.31
C GLN A 606 -9.29 -5.38 3.76
N GLY A 607 -10.33 -5.10 4.56
CA GLY A 607 -10.15 -4.74 5.97
C GLY A 607 -9.54 -5.88 6.80
N SER A 608 -9.92 -7.15 6.54
CA SER A 608 -9.32 -8.31 7.20
C SER A 608 -7.86 -8.51 6.79
N ALA A 609 -7.51 -8.31 5.50
CA ALA A 609 -6.12 -8.39 5.04
C ALA A 609 -5.23 -7.34 5.73
N GLU A 610 -5.73 -6.11 5.87
CA GLU A 610 -5.04 -5.03 6.57
C GLU A 610 -4.87 -5.33 8.06
N ALA A 611 -5.93 -5.79 8.74
CA ALA A 611 -5.89 -6.15 10.16
C ALA A 611 -4.88 -7.27 10.45
N VAL A 612 -4.90 -8.35 9.65
CA VAL A 612 -3.94 -9.46 9.78
C VAL A 612 -2.51 -8.96 9.57
N LYS A 613 -2.26 -8.16 8.51
CA LYS A 613 -0.95 -7.55 8.27
C LYS A 613 -0.45 -6.78 9.47
N GLN A 614 -1.23 -5.80 9.97
CA GLN A 614 -0.84 -4.94 11.08
C GLN A 614 -0.54 -5.71 12.37
N ASN A 615 -1.31 -6.76 12.65
CA ASN A 615 -1.09 -7.56 13.87
C ASN A 615 0.09 -8.51 13.73
N LEU A 616 0.33 -9.08 12.55
CA LEU A 616 1.53 -9.89 12.30
C LEU A 616 2.81 -9.05 12.40
N GLU A 617 2.83 -7.84 11.86
CA GLU A 617 3.97 -6.92 11.97
C GLU A 617 4.26 -6.49 13.40
N LYS A 618 3.22 -6.38 14.26
CA LYS A 618 3.38 -6.10 15.71
C LYS A 618 4.01 -7.25 16.51
N LEU A 619 4.04 -8.46 15.99
CA LEU A 619 4.70 -9.62 16.63
C LEU A 619 6.22 -9.60 16.46
N SER A 620 6.77 -8.65 15.71
CA SER A 620 8.21 -8.50 15.51
C SER A 620 8.92 -8.26 16.84
N ASN A 621 10.05 -8.95 17.07
CA ASN A 621 10.91 -8.86 18.25
C ASN A 621 12.30 -8.36 17.83
N GLU A 622 13.17 -8.10 18.80
CA GLU A 622 14.57 -7.70 18.56
C GLU A 622 15.40 -8.78 17.82
N GLU A 623 15.03 -10.06 17.91
CA GLU A 623 15.74 -11.20 17.29
C GLU A 623 15.09 -11.67 15.98
N VAL A 624 13.76 -11.50 15.83
CA VAL A 624 12.97 -11.97 14.65
C VAL A 624 12.08 -10.85 14.15
N ARG A 625 12.29 -10.46 12.91
CA ARG A 625 11.46 -9.46 12.21
C ARG A 625 10.42 -10.15 11.34
N VAL A 626 9.14 -9.91 11.63
CA VAL A 626 8.04 -10.36 10.77
C VAL A 626 7.81 -9.31 9.68
N ARG A 627 7.89 -9.73 8.43
CA ARG A 627 7.71 -8.86 7.26
C ARG A 627 6.60 -9.36 6.37
N VAL A 628 5.56 -8.58 6.20
CA VAL A 628 4.51 -8.88 5.21
C VAL A 628 4.92 -8.29 3.87
N ILE A 629 5.38 -9.16 2.95
CA ILE A 629 5.87 -8.77 1.62
C ILE A 629 4.72 -8.32 0.72
N HIS A 630 3.61 -9.07 0.77
CA HIS A 630 2.44 -8.78 -0.04
C HIS A 630 1.16 -9.05 0.74
N ASN A 631 0.19 -8.16 0.62
CA ASN A 631 -1.17 -8.37 1.10
C ASN A 631 -2.16 -8.18 -0.05
N GLY A 632 -3.23 -8.96 -0.06
CA GLY A 632 -4.22 -8.86 -1.12
C GLY A 632 -5.52 -9.56 -0.79
N VAL A 633 -6.52 -9.32 -1.61
CA VAL A 633 -7.88 -9.84 -1.45
C VAL A 633 -8.15 -10.93 -2.49
N GLY A 634 -8.89 -11.95 -2.08
CA GLY A 634 -9.32 -13.06 -2.92
C GLY A 634 -8.54 -14.36 -2.72
N ALA A 635 -8.79 -15.36 -3.53
CA ALA A 635 -8.16 -16.67 -3.44
C ALA A 635 -6.65 -16.60 -3.70
N VAL A 636 -5.87 -17.52 -3.11
CA VAL A 636 -4.44 -17.66 -3.42
C VAL A 636 -4.31 -18.18 -4.85
N ASN A 637 -3.54 -17.46 -5.66
CA ASN A 637 -3.30 -17.75 -7.07
C ASN A 637 -1.86 -18.22 -7.34
N GLU A 638 -1.57 -18.55 -8.59
CA GLU A 638 -0.25 -19.01 -9.04
C GLU A 638 0.86 -17.97 -8.80
N SER A 639 0.57 -16.69 -9.06
CA SER A 639 1.55 -15.60 -8.86
C SER A 639 1.96 -15.44 -7.39
N ASP A 640 1.02 -15.68 -6.46
CA ASP A 640 1.30 -15.64 -5.01
C ASP A 640 2.26 -16.76 -4.60
N ILE A 641 2.09 -17.97 -5.18
CA ILE A 641 3.00 -19.09 -4.92
C ILE A 641 4.39 -18.81 -5.47
N MET A 642 4.48 -18.29 -6.71
CA MET A 642 5.77 -17.90 -7.29
C MET A 642 6.48 -16.84 -6.45
N LEU A 643 5.75 -15.84 -5.96
CA LEU A 643 6.31 -14.81 -5.08
C LEU A 643 6.78 -15.42 -3.74
N ALA A 644 5.99 -16.32 -3.14
CA ALA A 644 6.35 -17.00 -1.90
C ALA A 644 7.60 -17.85 -2.06
N SER A 645 7.70 -18.62 -3.14
CA SER A 645 8.86 -19.44 -3.46
C SER A 645 10.13 -18.59 -3.68
N ALA A 646 10.02 -17.46 -4.41
CA ALA A 646 11.13 -16.55 -4.66
C ALA A 646 11.63 -15.82 -3.41
N SER A 647 10.72 -15.55 -2.45
CA SER A 647 11.00 -14.78 -1.24
C SER A 647 11.18 -15.64 0.01
N ASN A 648 11.12 -16.97 -0.12
CA ASN A 648 11.08 -17.93 1.00
C ASN A 648 10.02 -17.51 2.05
N ALA A 649 8.81 -17.19 1.58
CA ALA A 649 7.72 -16.68 2.41
C ALA A 649 6.65 -17.76 2.66
N ILE A 650 5.99 -17.65 3.81
CA ILE A 650 4.81 -18.46 4.18
C ILE A 650 3.55 -17.73 3.69
N ILE A 651 2.59 -18.46 3.14
CA ILE A 651 1.31 -17.89 2.74
C ILE A 651 0.28 -18.09 3.86
N VAL A 652 -0.22 -16.99 4.38
CA VAL A 652 -1.31 -16.92 5.35
C VAL A 652 -2.60 -16.54 4.64
N GLY A 653 -3.55 -17.45 4.60
CA GLY A 653 -4.88 -17.24 4.03
C GLY A 653 -5.92 -17.08 5.13
N PHE A 654 -6.65 -15.95 5.13
CA PHE A 654 -7.70 -15.66 6.09
C PHE A 654 -9.09 -15.76 5.44
N ASN A 655 -9.90 -16.70 5.90
CA ASN A 655 -11.26 -17.02 5.43
C ASN A 655 -11.36 -17.30 3.90
N ILE A 656 -10.27 -17.73 3.27
CA ILE A 656 -10.18 -18.05 1.84
C ILE A 656 -9.80 -19.51 1.59
N ARG A 657 -9.82 -19.91 0.32
CA ARG A 657 -9.33 -21.19 -0.16
C ARG A 657 -8.39 -20.98 -1.35
N PRO A 658 -7.31 -21.77 -1.45
CA PRO A 658 -6.44 -21.71 -2.61
C PRO A 658 -7.14 -22.26 -3.86
N ASP A 659 -6.74 -21.77 -5.03
CA ASP A 659 -7.14 -22.36 -6.30
C ASP A 659 -6.52 -23.76 -6.44
N ALA A 660 -7.18 -24.64 -7.22
CA ALA A 660 -6.68 -26.02 -7.41
C ALA A 660 -5.28 -26.06 -8.04
N VAL A 661 -4.99 -25.14 -8.97
CA VAL A 661 -3.68 -24.97 -9.60
C VAL A 661 -2.64 -24.49 -8.57
N ALA A 662 -3.00 -23.46 -7.78
CA ALA A 662 -2.13 -22.93 -6.73
C ALA A 662 -1.77 -24.00 -5.68
N LYS A 663 -2.73 -24.86 -5.29
CA LYS A 663 -2.47 -25.95 -4.36
C LYS A 663 -1.43 -26.94 -4.88
N SER A 664 -1.58 -27.39 -6.13
CA SER A 664 -0.66 -28.35 -6.75
C SER A 664 0.74 -27.74 -6.97
N LEU A 665 0.79 -26.43 -7.27
CA LEU A 665 2.05 -25.67 -7.43
C LEU A 665 2.78 -25.54 -6.09
N ALA A 666 2.05 -25.21 -5.01
CA ALA A 666 2.62 -25.10 -3.67
C ALA A 666 3.20 -26.43 -3.17
N GLU A 667 2.49 -27.55 -3.41
CA GLU A 667 2.99 -28.90 -3.09
C GLU A 667 4.27 -29.24 -3.89
N ARG A 668 4.35 -28.81 -5.16
CA ARG A 668 5.54 -29.03 -6.00
C ARG A 668 6.72 -28.18 -5.56
N ASP A 669 6.51 -26.91 -5.26
CA ASP A 669 7.55 -25.92 -4.95
C ASP A 669 7.88 -25.87 -3.45
N GLY A 670 7.20 -26.70 -2.62
CA GLY A 670 7.42 -26.78 -1.17
C GLY A 670 7.02 -25.52 -0.39
N VAL A 671 6.09 -24.71 -0.92
CA VAL A 671 5.60 -23.50 -0.27
C VAL A 671 4.57 -23.85 0.78
N GLU A 672 4.80 -23.41 2.01
CA GLU A 672 3.87 -23.61 3.12
C GLU A 672 2.68 -22.64 3.03
N MET A 673 1.46 -23.19 3.09
CA MET A 673 0.22 -22.43 3.10
C MET A 673 -0.58 -22.76 4.35
N ARG A 674 -0.90 -21.75 5.15
CA ARG A 674 -1.73 -21.85 6.35
C ARG A 674 -3.05 -21.12 6.14
N MET A 675 -4.17 -21.80 6.39
CA MET A 675 -5.52 -21.26 6.16
C MET A 675 -6.27 -21.15 7.48
N TYR A 676 -6.64 -19.94 7.86
CA TYR A 676 -7.31 -19.64 9.13
C TYR A 676 -8.72 -19.08 8.88
N ARG A 677 -9.58 -19.25 9.85
CA ARG A 677 -10.92 -18.64 9.90
C ARG A 677 -11.09 -17.67 11.05
N VAL A 678 -10.28 -17.83 12.08
CA VAL A 678 -10.26 -17.00 13.28
C VAL A 678 -8.88 -16.35 13.37
N ILE A 679 -8.81 -15.04 13.66
CA ILE A 679 -7.55 -14.31 13.69
C ILE A 679 -6.63 -14.75 14.82
N TYR A 680 -7.20 -15.20 15.96
CA TYR A 680 -6.43 -15.69 17.09
C TYR A 680 -5.56 -16.89 16.73
N ASP A 681 -6.13 -17.88 16.04
CA ASP A 681 -5.41 -19.08 15.60
C ASP A 681 -4.21 -18.71 14.71
N CYS A 682 -4.38 -17.68 13.85
CA CYS A 682 -3.31 -17.20 12.99
C CYS A 682 -2.17 -16.55 13.80
N LEU A 683 -2.51 -15.70 14.77
CA LEU A 683 -1.53 -15.01 15.60
C LEU A 683 -0.77 -15.98 16.53
N GLU A 684 -1.49 -16.95 17.13
CA GLU A 684 -0.90 -17.97 17.99
C GLU A 684 0.09 -18.87 17.23
N ASP A 685 -0.29 -19.33 16.03
CA ASP A 685 0.58 -20.17 15.20
C ASP A 685 1.85 -19.43 14.76
N VAL A 686 1.72 -18.14 14.34
CA VAL A 686 2.87 -17.34 13.96
C VAL A 686 3.74 -17.01 15.18
N GLN A 687 3.15 -16.74 16.34
CA GLN A 687 3.89 -16.53 17.58
C GLN A 687 4.66 -17.80 18.00
N ALA A 688 4.06 -18.98 17.85
CA ALA A 688 4.72 -20.26 18.09
C ALA A 688 5.87 -20.49 17.09
N ALA A 689 5.70 -20.09 15.81
CA ALA A 689 6.77 -20.17 14.80
C ALA A 689 7.94 -19.24 15.17
N ILE A 690 7.65 -18.00 15.61
CA ILE A 690 8.68 -17.04 16.07
C ILE A 690 9.45 -17.65 17.26
N LYS A 691 8.74 -18.18 18.28
CA LYS A 691 9.37 -18.85 19.42
C LYS A 691 10.27 -20.02 19.00
N GLY A 692 9.85 -20.78 17.99
CA GLY A 692 10.66 -21.86 17.40
C GLY A 692 11.94 -21.37 16.70
N MET A 693 11.94 -20.13 16.19
CA MET A 693 13.09 -19.49 15.52
C MET A 693 14.08 -18.84 16.50
N LEU A 694 13.66 -18.54 17.73
CA LEU A 694 14.54 -17.94 18.75
C LEU A 694 15.74 -18.85 19.07
N ALA A 695 16.90 -18.25 19.35
CA ALA A 695 18.02 -19.01 19.83
C ALA A 695 17.72 -19.52 21.24
N PRO A 696 18.09 -20.78 21.58
CA PRO A 696 17.87 -21.29 22.91
C PRO A 696 18.64 -20.47 23.92
N LYS A 697 17.95 -19.95 24.93
CA LYS A 697 18.59 -19.29 26.06
C LYS A 697 18.88 -20.35 27.13
N PHE A 698 20.01 -20.23 27.80
CA PHE A 698 20.44 -21.15 28.84
C PHE A 698 20.34 -20.47 30.20
N ARG A 699 19.77 -21.17 31.16
CA ARG A 699 19.65 -20.72 32.54
C ARG A 699 20.29 -21.74 33.46
N ASP A 700 21.12 -21.25 34.38
CA ASP A 700 21.68 -22.07 35.45
C ASP A 700 20.60 -22.31 36.50
N VAL A 701 20.23 -23.53 36.71
CA VAL A 701 19.28 -23.95 37.74
C VAL A 701 20.05 -24.65 38.85
N GLU A 702 20.09 -24.06 40.04
CA GLU A 702 20.71 -24.67 41.23
C GLU A 702 19.93 -25.92 41.59
N GLN A 703 20.65 -27.04 41.75
CA GLN A 703 20.09 -28.31 42.17
C GLN A 703 20.35 -28.65 43.64
N GLY A 704 21.44 -28.15 44.17
CA GLY A 704 21.75 -28.41 45.56
C GLY A 704 23.06 -27.82 46.04
N ARG A 705 23.23 -27.71 47.34
CA ARG A 705 24.42 -27.23 48.01
C ARG A 705 25.10 -28.36 48.78
N ILE A 706 26.42 -28.36 48.72
CA ILE A 706 27.27 -29.46 49.20
C ILE A 706 28.44 -28.86 49.93
N GLU A 707 28.67 -29.29 51.16
CA GLU A 707 29.83 -28.86 51.98
C GLU A 707 30.98 -29.86 51.87
N VAL A 708 32.19 -29.42 51.59
CA VAL A 708 33.41 -30.24 51.60
C VAL A 708 33.92 -30.41 53.02
N ARG A 709 33.84 -31.66 53.55
CA ARG A 709 34.26 -31.96 54.89
C ARG A 709 35.64 -32.57 54.97
N ASN A 710 36.10 -33.26 53.93
CA ASN A 710 37.40 -33.91 53.88
C ASN A 710 37.94 -33.98 52.44
N VAL A 711 39.27 -33.90 52.26
CA VAL A 711 39.89 -33.98 50.94
C VAL A 711 40.84 -35.20 50.88
N ILE A 712 40.52 -36.13 50.00
CA ILE A 712 41.29 -37.41 49.86
C ILE A 712 42.09 -37.32 48.55
N THR A 713 43.41 -37.51 48.67
CA THR A 713 44.26 -37.56 47.48
C THR A 713 44.56 -39.00 47.09
N ILE A 714 44.13 -39.42 45.89
CA ILE A 714 44.34 -40.76 45.34
C ILE A 714 45.30 -40.65 44.15
N SER A 715 46.41 -41.40 44.19
CA SER A 715 47.49 -41.30 43.21
C SER A 715 47.06 -41.64 41.78
N SER A 716 45.97 -42.37 41.56
CA SER A 716 45.43 -42.75 40.21
C SER A 716 44.31 -41.88 39.69
N VAL A 717 43.64 -41.08 40.54
CA VAL A 717 42.42 -40.34 40.15
C VAL A 717 42.47 -38.85 40.48
N GLY A 718 43.48 -38.43 41.27
CA GLY A 718 43.61 -37.03 41.72
C GLY A 718 42.95 -36.79 43.09
N LYS A 719 42.58 -35.53 43.39
CA LYS A 719 41.88 -35.15 44.60
C LYS A 719 40.38 -35.45 44.49
N ILE A 720 39.83 -36.09 45.49
CA ILE A 720 38.39 -36.36 45.64
C ILE A 720 37.92 -35.59 46.89
N ALA A 721 36.89 -34.79 46.78
CA ALA A 721 36.25 -34.11 47.91
C ALA A 721 35.28 -35.10 48.61
N GLY A 722 35.49 -35.35 49.89
CA GLY A 722 34.49 -36.01 50.76
C GLY A 722 33.48 -34.93 51.21
N CYS A 723 32.31 -35.01 50.64
CA CYS A 723 31.30 -33.98 50.74
C CYS A 723 30.03 -34.47 51.49
N TYR A 724 29.28 -33.50 52.00
CA TYR A 724 27.99 -33.70 52.63
C TYR A 724 26.96 -32.81 51.91
N VAL A 725 25.90 -33.38 51.36
CA VAL A 725 24.82 -32.62 50.69
C VAL A 725 23.95 -31.96 51.73
N THR A 726 24.01 -30.65 51.86
CA THR A 726 23.28 -29.85 52.84
C THR A 726 21.84 -29.57 52.36
N ASP A 727 21.69 -29.28 51.09
CA ASP A 727 20.38 -28.96 50.50
C ASP A 727 20.23 -29.53 49.09
N GLY A 728 19.01 -29.86 48.67
CA GLY A 728 18.71 -30.32 47.35
C GLY A 728 19.25 -31.72 46.97
N LYS A 729 19.76 -31.87 45.75
CA LYS A 729 20.37 -33.09 45.23
C LYS A 729 21.53 -32.79 44.30
N VAL A 730 22.51 -33.69 44.17
CA VAL A 730 23.56 -33.62 43.19
C VAL A 730 23.47 -34.79 42.20
N THR A 731 23.58 -34.50 40.95
CA THR A 731 23.62 -35.53 39.86
C THR A 731 24.99 -35.58 39.23
N ARG A 732 25.35 -36.75 38.62
CA ARG A 732 26.64 -36.91 37.95
C ARG A 732 26.85 -35.92 36.80
N ASN A 733 25.78 -35.44 36.18
CA ASN A 733 25.79 -34.50 35.06
C ASN A 733 25.72 -33.03 35.48
N SER A 734 25.61 -32.74 36.79
CA SER A 734 25.60 -31.39 37.30
C SER A 734 26.99 -30.75 37.16
N LYS A 735 27.00 -29.44 36.86
CA LYS A 735 28.20 -28.63 36.97
C LYS A 735 28.32 -28.13 38.40
N ILE A 736 29.54 -27.93 38.85
CA ILE A 736 29.86 -27.49 40.21
C ILE A 736 30.47 -26.11 40.16
N ARG A 737 29.94 -25.20 40.95
CA ARG A 737 30.56 -23.92 41.28
C ARG A 737 31.18 -24.04 42.67
N VAL A 738 32.51 -23.87 42.77
CA VAL A 738 33.25 -23.99 44.03
C VAL A 738 33.26 -22.60 44.70
N VAL A 739 32.64 -22.51 45.86
CA VAL A 739 32.53 -21.26 46.61
C VAL A 739 33.41 -21.37 47.87
N ARG A 740 34.35 -20.48 48.06
CA ARG A 740 35.23 -20.35 49.24
C ARG A 740 35.08 -18.97 49.88
N ASP A 741 34.72 -18.98 51.16
CA ASP A 741 34.48 -17.73 51.92
C ASP A 741 33.44 -16.81 51.24
N GLY A 742 32.46 -17.36 50.59
CA GLY A 742 31.40 -16.61 49.86
C GLY A 742 31.80 -16.12 48.48
N ILE A 743 33.02 -16.48 47.98
CA ILE A 743 33.50 -16.10 46.65
C ILE A 743 33.60 -17.34 45.75
N VAL A 744 33.12 -17.25 44.54
CA VAL A 744 33.27 -18.30 43.52
C VAL A 744 34.72 -18.35 43.05
N VAL A 745 35.38 -19.47 43.33
CA VAL A 745 36.79 -19.73 43.00
C VAL A 745 36.95 -20.40 41.65
N ALA A 746 36.05 -21.34 41.33
CA ALA A 746 36.11 -22.06 40.07
C ALA A 746 34.72 -22.65 39.70
N GLU A 747 34.53 -22.90 38.41
CA GLU A 747 33.42 -23.65 37.85
C GLU A 747 33.98 -24.87 37.12
N ASP A 748 33.46 -26.06 37.40
CA ASP A 748 33.97 -27.29 36.84
C ASP A 748 32.83 -28.35 36.70
N GLU A 749 33.14 -29.44 36.04
CA GLU A 749 32.21 -30.59 35.86
C GLU A 749 32.58 -31.72 36.78
N ILE A 750 31.58 -32.49 37.19
CA ILE A 750 31.79 -33.67 38.02
C ILE A 750 32.46 -34.79 37.19
N SER A 751 33.66 -35.18 37.47
CA SER A 751 34.33 -36.33 36.85
C SER A 751 33.85 -37.66 37.44
N SER A 752 33.62 -37.70 38.76
CA SER A 752 33.13 -38.90 39.45
C SER A 752 32.24 -38.53 40.66
N LEU A 753 31.11 -39.22 40.79
CA LEU A 753 30.19 -39.12 41.94
C LEU A 753 30.07 -40.53 42.60
N ARG A 754 30.53 -40.63 43.84
CA ARG A 754 30.55 -41.88 44.56
C ARG A 754 29.88 -41.77 45.91
N ARG A 755 29.29 -42.87 46.32
CA ARG A 755 28.84 -43.03 47.69
C ARG A 755 29.51 -44.28 48.30
N PHE A 756 30.36 -44.09 49.28
CA PHE A 756 31.33 -45.09 49.80
C PHE A 756 32.27 -45.59 48.69
N LYS A 757 32.01 -46.81 48.15
CA LYS A 757 32.82 -47.41 47.09
C LYS A 757 32.11 -47.50 45.77
N ASP A 758 30.82 -47.25 45.74
CA ASP A 758 29.96 -47.42 44.56
C ASP A 758 29.74 -46.11 43.79
N ASP A 759 29.84 -46.14 42.45
CA ASP A 759 29.49 -45.05 41.58
C ASP A 759 28.00 -44.90 41.53
N VAL A 760 27.48 -43.70 41.83
CA VAL A 760 26.02 -43.38 41.86
C VAL A 760 25.66 -42.30 40.81
N LYS A 761 24.40 -42.34 40.38
CA LYS A 761 23.92 -41.35 39.41
C LYS A 761 23.49 -40.06 40.08
N GLU A 762 22.93 -40.14 41.30
CA GLU A 762 22.47 -38.99 42.07
C GLU A 762 22.61 -39.24 43.58
N VAL A 763 22.76 -38.17 44.33
CA VAL A 763 22.80 -38.13 45.81
C VAL A 763 21.86 -37.08 46.35
N ALA A 764 20.93 -37.39 47.22
CA ALA A 764 19.96 -36.47 47.81
C ALA A 764 20.54 -35.77 49.05
N SER A 765 19.83 -34.76 49.57
CA SER A 765 20.18 -34.04 50.79
C SER A 765 20.34 -34.98 52.01
N ASN A 766 21.21 -34.62 52.92
CA ASN A 766 21.58 -35.34 54.16
C ASN A 766 22.38 -36.63 53.95
N TYR A 767 23.00 -36.85 52.79
CA TYR A 767 23.88 -37.95 52.53
C TYR A 767 25.33 -37.51 52.24
N GLU A 768 26.26 -38.37 52.62
CA GLU A 768 27.64 -38.14 52.25
C GLU A 768 27.98 -38.74 50.88
N CYS A 769 28.86 -38.04 50.17
CA CYS A 769 29.33 -38.44 48.85
C CYS A 769 30.77 -38.01 48.56
N GLY A 770 31.44 -38.73 47.67
CA GLY A 770 32.76 -38.33 47.14
C GLY A 770 32.60 -37.75 45.75
N ILE A 771 33.04 -36.52 45.59
CA ILE A 771 32.98 -35.77 44.31
C ILE A 771 34.40 -35.53 43.81
N GLY A 772 34.67 -36.01 42.58
CA GLY A 772 35.86 -35.61 41.81
C GLY A 772 35.54 -34.59 40.77
N LEU A 773 36.32 -33.53 40.66
CA LEU A 773 36.20 -32.51 39.63
C LEU A 773 37.15 -32.81 38.46
N ASN A 774 36.86 -32.24 37.28
CA ASN A 774 37.55 -32.58 36.06
C ASN A 774 38.87 -31.79 35.88
N LYS A 775 38.85 -30.49 36.14
CA LYS A 775 39.97 -29.56 35.93
C LYS A 775 40.55 -28.99 37.23
N PHE A 776 39.65 -28.68 38.20
CA PHE A 776 40.03 -28.01 39.42
C PHE A 776 40.55 -28.95 40.51
N SER A 777 41.81 -28.77 40.93
CA SER A 777 42.47 -29.67 41.90
C SER A 777 42.76 -28.99 43.25
N ASP A 778 42.56 -27.64 43.45
CA ASP A 778 42.81 -26.94 44.69
C ASP A 778 41.59 -26.93 45.62
N ILE A 779 41.01 -28.11 45.86
CA ILE A 779 39.90 -28.29 46.79
C ILE A 779 40.40 -28.25 48.21
N LYS A 780 39.69 -27.50 49.12
CA LYS A 780 39.98 -27.37 50.53
C LYS A 780 38.80 -27.77 51.38
N GLU A 781 39.11 -28.16 52.64
CA GLU A 781 38.05 -28.35 53.60
C GLU A 781 37.35 -27.07 53.97
N GLY A 782 36.02 -27.08 54.01
CA GLY A 782 35.17 -25.89 54.18
C GLY A 782 34.70 -25.23 52.92
N ASP A 783 35.16 -25.66 51.70
CA ASP A 783 34.62 -25.19 50.44
C ASP A 783 33.12 -25.62 50.30
N VAL A 784 32.28 -24.79 49.74
CA VAL A 784 30.89 -25.06 49.41
C VAL A 784 30.78 -25.29 47.88
N PHE A 785 30.24 -26.43 47.50
CA PHE A 785 29.95 -26.76 46.15
C PHE A 785 28.48 -26.49 45.85
N GLU A 786 28.19 -25.61 44.89
CA GLU A 786 26.85 -25.38 44.36
C GLU A 786 26.72 -26.20 43.09
N ALA A 787 25.83 -27.23 43.15
CA ALA A 787 25.52 -28.04 41.97
C ALA A 787 24.41 -27.40 41.17
N TYR A 788 24.65 -27.14 39.85
CA TYR A 788 23.67 -26.58 38.95
C TYR A 788 23.62 -27.33 37.62
N ILE A 789 22.48 -27.23 36.94
CA ILE A 789 22.31 -27.74 35.58
C ILE A 789 21.96 -26.54 34.70
N VAL A 790 22.51 -26.53 33.50
CA VAL A 790 22.17 -25.58 32.47
C VAL A 790 20.94 -26.12 31.75
N GLU A 791 19.81 -25.49 31.95
CA GLU A 791 18.55 -25.79 31.27
C GLU A 791 18.34 -24.86 30.09
N GLU A 792 17.98 -25.44 28.95
CA GLU A 792 17.57 -24.68 27.77
C GLU A 792 16.11 -24.22 27.99
N TYR A 793 15.88 -22.89 27.87
CA TYR A 793 14.55 -22.34 27.88
C TYR A 793 14.33 -21.39 26.70
N ARG A 794 13.09 -21.28 26.26
CA ARG A 794 12.65 -20.38 25.20
C ARG A 794 11.49 -19.56 25.73
N ASP A 795 11.66 -18.25 25.74
CA ASP A 795 10.61 -17.32 26.22
C ASP A 795 9.43 -17.24 25.26
#